data_b2f727d024f455c8959386283c1015ca
#
_entry.id   b2f727d024f455c8959386283c1015ca
#
_cell.length_a   1.000
_cell.length_b   1.000
_cell.length_c   1.000
_cell.angle_alpha   90.00
_cell.angle_beta   90.00
_cell.angle_gamma   90.00
#
_symmetry.space_group_name_H-M   'P 1'
#
loop_
_entity.id
_entity.type
_entity.pdbx_description
1 polymer ?
#
loop_
_entity_poly.entity_id
_entity_poly.type
_entity_poly.pdbx_seq_one_letter_code
_entity_poly.pdbx_strand_id
1 'polypeptide(L)'
;MAQSSLRRWAARVVALVVVLGLLLAAAAAEEGDGGGGDGAALMALKAGFGNAANALADWDGGRDHCAWRGVACDANSFAVLSLNLSNLNLGGEISPAIGELKALQFMDLKGNKLTGQIPDEIGDCVSLKYLDLSFNLLYGDIPFSISKLKQLEDLILKNNQLTGPIPSTLSQIPNLKILDLAQNQLTGDIPRLIYWNEVLQYLGLRGNSLTGTLSPDMCQLTGLWYFDVRGNNLTGTIPLSIGNCTSFEILDISYNKISGEIPYNIGFLQVATLSLQGNRLTGKIPEVIGLMQALAVLDLSENELVGPIPPILGNLSYTGKLYLHGNKLTGEVPPELGNMTKLSYLQLNDNELVGTIPAELGKLEELFELNLANNNLEGPIPTNISSCTALNKFNVYGNRLNGSIPAGFQNLESLTNLNLSSNNFKGHIPSELGHIINLDTLDLSYNEFSGPVPATIGDLEHLLQLNLSKNLLSGSVPAEFGNLRSIQVIDLSNNAMSGYLPEELGQLQNLDSLILNNNTLAGEIPAQLANCFSLNILNLSYNNFSGHVPLAKNFSKFPMESFLGNPMLSVHCKDSSCGNSHGSKVTIRTAIACIISGFVILLCVLLLAIYKIKRPQPPIKASDKPVQGPPKIVLLQMDMAIHTYDDIMRLTENLSEKYIIGYGASSTVYKCVLKSGKAIAVKRLYSQYNHGAREFETELETVGSIRHRNLVSLHGFSLSPNGNLLFYDYMENGSLWDLLHGPSKKVKLDWETRLRIAVGAAQGLAYLHHDCNPRIVHRDVKSSNILLDEHFEAHLSDFGIAKCVPAAKTHASTYVLGTIGYIDPEYARTSRLNEKSDVYSFGIVLLELLTGMKAVDNDSNLHQLIMSRADDNTVMEAVDSEVSVTCTDMGLVRKAFQLALLCTKRHPIDRPTMHEVARVLLSLMPAPAAAKPYSYAATDASKKVDYTRYLAAATTPDDTAGDNSSSDEQWFVRFGEVISKHTM
;
A
#
# COMPACT_ATOMS: atom_id res chain seq x y z
N MET A 1 68.59 54.39 -1.27
CA MET A 1 67.76 53.23 -1.04
C MET A 1 66.45 53.49 -0.27
N ALA A 2 66.27 54.63 0.38
CA ALA A 2 65.08 54.96 1.21
C ALA A 2 63.84 55.44 0.38
N GLN A 3 64.02 56.01 -0.81
CA GLN A 3 62.95 56.56 -1.62
C GLN A 3 62.21 55.54 -2.48
N SER A 4 62.82 54.38 -2.76
CA SER A 4 62.17 53.29 -3.52
C SER A 4 61.24 52.38 -2.63
N SER A 5 61.54 52.31 -1.34
CA SER A 5 60.71 51.55 -0.37
C SER A 5 59.43 52.32 0.00
N LEU A 6 59.44 53.63 0.09
CA LEU A 6 58.28 54.45 0.40
C LEU A 6 57.24 54.42 -0.76
N ARG A 7 57.70 54.44 -2.04
CA ARG A 7 56.81 54.37 -3.20
C ARG A 7 56.16 53.00 -3.32
N ARG A 8 56.86 51.93 -2.97
CA ARG A 8 56.24 50.55 -2.93
C ARG A 8 55.28 50.39 -1.77
N TRP A 9 55.50 51.06 -0.64
CA TRP A 9 54.60 51.00 0.48
C TRP A 9 53.34 51.84 0.22
N ALA A 10 53.44 53.04 -0.35
CA ALA A 10 52.30 53.87 -0.76
C ALA A 10 51.43 53.17 -1.86
N ALA A 11 52.04 52.48 -2.85
CA ALA A 11 51.32 51.74 -3.87
C ALA A 11 50.58 50.51 -3.30
N ARG A 12 51.15 49.86 -2.29
CA ARG A 12 50.43 48.74 -1.58
C ARG A 12 49.30 49.26 -0.71
N VAL A 13 49.43 50.39 -0.05
CA VAL A 13 48.37 51.01 0.75
C VAL A 13 47.20 51.49 -0.14
N VAL A 14 47.52 52.08 -1.32
CA VAL A 14 46.48 52.48 -2.29
C VAL A 14 45.79 51.29 -2.88
N ALA A 15 46.56 50.22 -3.21
CA ALA A 15 45.94 48.97 -3.71
C ALA A 15 45.03 48.29 -2.63
N LEU A 16 45.47 48.35 -1.36
CA LEU A 16 44.67 47.81 -0.25
C LEU A 16 43.38 48.60 -0.01
N VAL A 17 43.47 49.96 -0.10
CA VAL A 17 42.29 50.82 0.03
C VAL A 17 41.34 50.67 -1.15
N VAL A 18 41.86 50.44 -2.38
CA VAL A 18 41.03 50.18 -3.56
C VAL A 18 40.38 48.80 -3.46
N VAL A 19 41.07 47.78 -3.00
CA VAL A 19 40.51 46.43 -2.78
C VAL A 19 39.49 46.46 -1.63
N LEU A 20 39.77 47.19 -0.53
CA LEU A 20 38.80 47.34 0.57
C LEU A 20 37.58 48.17 0.14
N GLY A 21 37.77 49.20 -0.71
CA GLY A 21 36.68 49.95 -1.30
C GLY A 21 35.82 49.14 -2.26
N LEU A 22 36.44 48.25 -3.06
CA LEU A 22 35.75 47.31 -3.91
C LEU A 22 35.02 46.22 -3.10
N LEU A 23 35.63 45.75 -2.01
CA LEU A 23 34.98 44.77 -1.09
C LEU A 23 33.81 45.43 -0.30
N LEU A 24 33.94 46.67 0.09
CA LEU A 24 32.87 47.44 0.73
C LEU A 24 31.77 47.83 -0.26
N ALA A 25 32.11 48.11 -1.53
CA ALA A 25 31.14 48.33 -2.59
C ALA A 25 30.41 47.03 -2.97
N ALA A 26 31.10 45.87 -2.95
CA ALA A 26 30.47 44.57 -3.13
C ALA A 26 29.57 44.19 -1.94
N ALA A 27 29.99 44.50 -0.70
CA ALA A 27 29.16 44.28 0.49
C ALA A 27 27.97 45.24 0.59
N ALA A 28 28.08 46.47 0.07
CA ALA A 28 26.96 47.42 -0.02
C ALA A 28 26.01 47.15 -1.17
N ALA A 29 26.41 46.32 -2.14
CA ALA A 29 25.51 45.82 -3.21
C ALA A 29 24.69 44.61 -2.78
N GLU A 30 24.99 43.99 -1.62
CA GLU A 30 24.20 42.86 -1.07
C GLU A 30 23.10 43.30 -0.06
N GLU A 31 23.01 44.56 0.31
CA GLU A 31 22.01 45.09 1.27
C GLU A 31 20.91 45.97 0.64
N GLY A 32 20.70 45.88 -0.68
CA GLY A 32 19.71 46.73 -1.36
C GLY A 32 19.00 46.12 -2.54
N ASP A 33 18.51 44.87 -2.46
CA ASP A 33 17.52 44.39 -3.42
C ASP A 33 16.60 43.29 -2.84
N GLY A 34 15.70 43.69 -1.97
CA GLY A 34 14.62 42.83 -1.45
C GLY A 34 13.48 42.58 -2.46
N GLY A 35 13.56 43.06 -3.69
CA GLY A 35 12.50 42.94 -4.67
C GLY A 35 12.93 42.44 -6.05
N GLY A 36 14.22 42.39 -6.36
CA GLY A 36 14.72 41.98 -7.67
C GLY A 36 14.90 40.46 -7.88
N GLY A 37 15.07 39.68 -6.83
CA GLY A 37 15.33 38.23 -6.87
C GLY A 37 14.11 37.43 -7.37
N ASP A 38 12.93 37.70 -6.82
CA ASP A 38 11.71 36.93 -7.13
C ASP A 38 11.27 37.11 -8.59
N GLY A 39 11.35 38.34 -9.12
CA GLY A 39 11.04 38.60 -10.54
C GLY A 39 11.97 37.87 -11.50
N ALA A 40 13.28 37.80 -11.18
CA ALA A 40 14.24 37.02 -11.95
C ALA A 40 13.98 35.53 -11.89
N ALA A 41 13.64 34.98 -10.72
CA ALA A 41 13.26 33.58 -10.54
C ALA A 41 12.00 33.23 -11.34
N LEU A 42 10.97 34.09 -11.34
CA LEU A 42 9.76 33.93 -12.15
C LEU A 42 10.06 33.95 -13.66
N MET A 43 10.97 34.82 -14.11
CA MET A 43 11.41 34.85 -15.51
C MET A 43 12.18 33.59 -15.91
N ALA A 44 12.99 33.05 -15.02
CA ALA A 44 13.69 31.76 -15.22
C ALA A 44 12.70 30.59 -15.25
N LEU A 45 11.63 30.62 -14.43
CA LEU A 45 10.50 29.69 -14.50
C LEU A 45 9.78 29.80 -15.87
N LYS A 46 9.44 31.01 -16.30
CA LYS A 46 8.81 31.26 -17.60
C LYS A 46 9.64 30.67 -18.75
N ALA A 47 10.97 30.77 -18.71
CA ALA A 47 11.86 30.24 -19.72
C ALA A 47 11.82 28.70 -19.82
N GLY A 48 11.48 28.01 -18.75
CA GLY A 48 11.29 26.55 -18.69
C GLY A 48 9.98 26.08 -19.35
N PHE A 49 8.98 26.94 -19.48
CA PHE A 49 7.67 26.59 -20.00
C PHE A 49 7.60 26.66 -21.54
N GLY A 50 7.12 25.60 -22.18
CA GLY A 50 7.09 25.48 -23.63
C GLY A 50 6.12 26.45 -24.34
N ASN A 51 5.01 26.83 -23.71
CA ASN A 51 3.96 27.72 -24.25
C ASN A 51 3.92 29.07 -23.51
N ALA A 52 4.99 29.44 -22.84
CA ALA A 52 5.03 30.68 -22.04
C ALA A 52 4.76 31.96 -22.82
N ALA A 53 5.17 32.03 -24.08
CA ALA A 53 4.97 33.18 -24.93
C ALA A 53 3.48 33.55 -25.09
N ASN A 54 2.58 32.58 -25.13
CA ASN A 54 1.14 32.79 -25.25
C ASN A 54 0.44 32.86 -23.89
N ALA A 55 0.77 31.93 -22.96
CA ALA A 55 0.05 31.82 -21.71
C ALA A 55 0.44 32.90 -20.70
N LEU A 56 1.69 33.39 -20.73
CA LEU A 56 2.31 34.33 -19.80
C LEU A 56 2.87 35.54 -20.58
N ALA A 57 2.11 36.07 -21.56
CA ALA A 57 2.52 37.19 -22.38
C ALA A 57 2.73 38.49 -21.58
N ASP A 58 2.05 38.62 -20.44
CA ASP A 58 2.11 39.72 -19.50
C ASP A 58 3.32 39.66 -18.52
N TRP A 59 4.01 38.54 -18.46
CA TRP A 59 5.24 38.38 -17.70
C TRP A 59 6.40 38.98 -18.51
N ASP A 60 6.68 40.26 -18.32
CA ASP A 60 7.80 40.94 -18.98
C ASP A 60 8.62 41.72 -17.95
N GLY A 61 9.96 41.78 -18.12
CA GLY A 61 10.87 42.41 -17.20
C GLY A 61 10.72 43.95 -17.06
N GLY A 62 9.80 44.58 -17.83
CA GLY A 62 9.49 46.02 -17.73
C GLY A 62 8.34 46.35 -16.76
N ARG A 63 7.70 45.32 -16.20
CA ARG A 63 6.59 45.47 -15.26
C ARG A 63 6.90 44.84 -13.91
N ASP A 64 6.24 45.35 -12.90
CA ASP A 64 6.29 44.78 -11.56
C ASP A 64 5.73 43.32 -11.61
N HIS A 65 6.52 42.33 -11.14
CA HIS A 65 6.16 40.93 -11.12
C HIS A 65 4.91 40.67 -10.28
N CYS A 66 4.60 41.47 -9.31
CA CYS A 66 3.39 41.39 -8.48
C CYS A 66 2.10 41.71 -9.26
N ALA A 67 2.20 42.35 -10.45
CA ALA A 67 1.09 42.57 -11.36
C ALA A 67 0.96 41.47 -12.44
N TRP A 68 1.84 40.43 -12.44
CA TRP A 68 1.82 39.40 -13.43
C TRP A 68 0.70 38.38 -13.16
N ARG A 69 0.20 37.81 -14.21
CA ARG A 69 -0.87 36.79 -14.13
C ARG A 69 -0.48 35.64 -13.21
N GLY A 70 -1.35 35.37 -12.23
CA GLY A 70 -1.18 34.25 -11.28
C GLY A 70 -0.16 34.50 -10.18
N VAL A 71 0.48 35.66 -10.13
CA VAL A 71 1.39 36.05 -9.07
C VAL A 71 0.67 36.92 -8.05
N ALA A 72 0.86 36.64 -6.77
CA ALA A 72 0.41 37.51 -5.68
C ALA A 72 1.55 37.66 -4.67
N CYS A 73 1.82 38.94 -4.28
CA CYS A 73 2.91 39.30 -3.41
C CYS A 73 2.43 39.83 -2.05
N ASP A 74 3.33 39.87 -1.09
CA ASP A 74 3.17 40.61 0.16
C ASP A 74 3.15 42.10 -0.10
N ALA A 75 2.22 42.82 0.53
CA ALA A 75 2.02 44.26 0.30
C ALA A 75 3.19 45.13 0.76
N ASN A 76 4.05 44.64 1.67
CA ASN A 76 5.13 45.43 2.25
C ASN A 76 6.50 45.05 1.69
N SER A 77 6.76 43.74 1.52
CA SER A 77 8.07 43.23 1.08
C SER A 77 8.15 42.98 -0.41
N PHE A 78 7.03 43.01 -1.13
CA PHE A 78 6.89 42.61 -2.54
C PHE A 78 7.38 41.19 -2.84
N ALA A 79 7.58 40.35 -1.82
CA ALA A 79 7.93 38.95 -1.98
C ALA A 79 6.75 38.14 -2.49
N VAL A 80 7.00 37.16 -3.38
CA VAL A 80 5.97 36.33 -3.96
C VAL A 80 5.43 35.33 -2.93
N LEU A 81 4.15 35.46 -2.58
CA LEU A 81 3.44 34.58 -1.64
C LEU A 81 2.64 33.47 -2.35
N SER A 82 2.13 33.75 -3.55
CA SER A 82 1.27 32.81 -4.29
C SER A 82 1.61 32.81 -5.77
N LEU A 83 1.65 31.59 -6.33
CA LEU A 83 1.82 31.35 -7.75
C LEU A 83 0.73 30.37 -8.20
N ASN A 84 -0.31 30.89 -8.92
CA ASN A 84 -1.38 30.09 -9.49
C ASN A 84 -1.38 30.21 -11.01
N LEU A 85 -0.88 29.16 -11.66
CA LEU A 85 -0.83 29.03 -13.11
C LEU A 85 -1.60 27.79 -13.61
N SER A 86 -2.62 27.35 -12.87
CA SER A 86 -3.36 26.13 -13.17
C SER A 86 -4.10 26.22 -14.53
N ASN A 87 -4.12 25.12 -15.28
CA ASN A 87 -4.86 24.92 -16.54
C ASN A 87 -4.53 25.91 -17.68
N LEU A 88 -3.27 26.35 -17.76
CA LEU A 88 -2.79 27.30 -18.78
C LEU A 88 -2.15 26.62 -19.99
N ASN A 89 -2.06 25.27 -19.99
CA ASN A 89 -1.42 24.49 -21.06
C ASN A 89 0.04 24.95 -21.31
N LEU A 90 0.82 25.13 -20.22
CA LEU A 90 2.18 25.69 -20.25
C LEU A 90 3.16 24.78 -20.98
N GLY A 91 3.13 23.45 -20.75
CA GLY A 91 4.16 22.50 -21.21
C GLY A 91 5.55 22.86 -20.70
N GLY A 92 6.55 22.08 -21.10
CA GLY A 92 7.94 22.30 -20.70
C GLY A 92 8.22 21.78 -19.28
N GLU A 93 9.17 22.34 -18.57
CA GLU A 93 9.70 21.84 -17.29
C GLU A 93 9.67 22.93 -16.19
N ILE A 94 9.62 22.47 -14.95
CA ILE A 94 9.73 23.37 -13.78
C ILE A 94 11.21 23.70 -13.58
N SER A 95 11.57 24.99 -13.73
CA SER A 95 12.97 25.42 -13.52
C SER A 95 13.41 25.32 -12.05
N PRO A 96 14.65 24.90 -11.75
CA PRO A 96 15.26 24.92 -10.44
C PRO A 96 15.23 26.30 -9.75
N ALA A 97 15.11 27.38 -10.52
CA ALA A 97 14.96 28.75 -9.98
C ALA A 97 13.73 28.94 -9.08
N ILE A 98 12.79 27.98 -9.08
CA ILE A 98 11.66 27.99 -8.14
C ILE A 98 12.14 28.05 -6.68
N GLY A 99 13.27 27.42 -6.36
CA GLY A 99 13.85 27.42 -5.02
C GLY A 99 14.31 28.79 -4.51
N GLU A 100 14.37 29.82 -5.35
CA GLU A 100 14.69 31.17 -4.94
C GLU A 100 13.50 31.90 -4.29
N LEU A 101 12.25 31.43 -4.54
CA LEU A 101 11.02 32.00 -4.01
C LEU A 101 10.79 31.58 -2.54
N LYS A 102 11.60 32.07 -1.62
CA LYS A 102 11.63 31.64 -0.19
C LYS A 102 10.33 31.97 0.58
N ALA A 103 9.63 33.03 0.18
CA ALA A 103 8.38 33.47 0.81
C ALA A 103 7.12 32.78 0.26
N LEU A 104 7.25 31.97 -0.82
CA LEU A 104 6.13 31.32 -1.49
C LEU A 104 5.39 30.39 -0.53
N GLN A 105 4.07 30.61 -0.36
CA GLN A 105 3.18 29.83 0.50
C GLN A 105 2.21 28.93 -0.29
N PHE A 106 1.83 29.35 -1.49
CA PHE A 106 0.85 28.66 -2.35
C PHE A 106 1.39 28.50 -3.76
N MET A 107 1.42 27.27 -4.26
CA MET A 107 1.84 26.95 -5.63
C MET A 107 0.85 25.98 -6.28
N ASP A 108 0.19 26.42 -7.34
CA ASP A 108 -0.73 25.62 -8.16
C ASP A 108 -0.32 25.68 -9.63
N LEU A 109 0.25 24.59 -10.12
CA LEU A 109 0.62 24.33 -11.53
C LEU A 109 -0.19 23.21 -12.16
N LYS A 110 -1.31 22.84 -11.57
CA LYS A 110 -2.20 21.76 -12.02
C LYS A 110 -2.61 21.91 -13.49
N GLY A 111 -2.69 20.79 -14.21
CA GLY A 111 -3.32 20.71 -15.53
C GLY A 111 -2.57 21.43 -16.66
N ASN A 112 -1.23 21.44 -16.62
CA ASN A 112 -0.39 22.21 -17.52
C ASN A 112 0.39 21.43 -18.57
N LYS A 113 0.33 20.09 -18.55
CA LYS A 113 1.17 19.22 -19.41
C LYS A 113 2.67 19.43 -19.19
N LEU A 114 3.07 19.80 -17.97
CA LEU A 114 4.47 19.93 -17.59
C LEU A 114 5.15 18.57 -17.65
N THR A 115 6.38 18.55 -18.15
CA THR A 115 7.26 17.37 -18.25
C THR A 115 8.48 17.54 -17.34
N GLY A 116 9.46 16.64 -17.44
CA GLY A 116 10.66 16.71 -16.60
C GLY A 116 10.46 16.14 -15.21
N GLN A 117 11.45 16.32 -14.37
CA GLN A 117 11.43 15.92 -12.97
C GLN A 117 10.98 17.10 -12.07
N ILE A 118 10.42 16.79 -10.91
CA ILE A 118 10.22 17.81 -9.88
C ILE A 118 11.62 18.21 -9.37
N PRO A 119 12.02 19.50 -9.49
CA PRO A 119 13.37 19.92 -9.10
C PRO A 119 13.59 19.83 -7.59
N ASP A 120 14.80 19.41 -7.18
CA ASP A 120 15.17 19.32 -5.75
C ASP A 120 15.07 20.68 -5.02
N GLU A 121 15.27 21.77 -5.74
CA GLU A 121 15.20 23.14 -5.27
C GLU A 121 13.80 23.57 -4.79
N ILE A 122 12.74 22.82 -5.17
CA ILE A 122 11.40 23.07 -4.62
C ILE A 122 11.38 22.98 -3.09
N GLY A 123 12.27 22.13 -2.52
CA GLY A 123 12.47 22.00 -1.07
C GLY A 123 13.05 23.23 -0.40
N ASP A 124 13.50 24.21 -1.16
CA ASP A 124 14.05 25.46 -0.63
C ASP A 124 12.98 26.56 -0.51
N CYS A 125 11.77 26.35 -1.00
CA CYS A 125 10.58 27.21 -0.77
C CYS A 125 10.02 26.97 0.65
N VAL A 126 10.81 27.25 1.68
CA VAL A 126 10.56 26.82 3.08
C VAL A 126 9.25 27.30 3.70
N SER A 127 8.62 28.34 3.11
CA SER A 127 7.33 28.88 3.54
C SER A 127 6.11 28.19 2.91
N LEU A 128 6.33 27.23 1.99
CA LEU A 128 5.27 26.62 1.20
C LEU A 128 4.31 25.80 2.08
N LYS A 129 3.00 26.06 1.92
CA LYS A 129 1.88 25.40 2.62
C LYS A 129 1.06 24.53 1.68
N TYR A 130 0.90 24.95 0.44
CA TYR A 130 0.10 24.26 -0.57
C TYR A 130 0.92 24.05 -1.84
N LEU A 131 0.99 22.80 -2.31
CA LEU A 131 1.68 22.42 -3.54
C LEU A 131 0.78 21.47 -4.37
N ASP A 132 0.23 21.96 -5.49
CA ASP A 132 -0.51 21.16 -6.46
C ASP A 132 0.20 21.14 -7.82
N LEU A 133 0.77 19.98 -8.17
CA LEU A 133 1.38 19.67 -9.46
C LEU A 133 0.56 18.62 -10.22
N SER A 134 -0.70 18.39 -9.85
CA SER A 134 -1.54 17.33 -10.40
C SER A 134 -1.87 17.53 -11.88
N PHE A 135 -2.27 16.44 -12.56
CA PHE A 135 -2.66 16.45 -13.97
C PHE A 135 -1.58 17.03 -14.90
N ASN A 136 -0.35 16.57 -14.75
CA ASN A 136 0.79 16.90 -15.59
C ASN A 136 1.42 15.62 -16.17
N LEU A 137 2.59 15.73 -16.76
CA LEU A 137 3.36 14.62 -17.35
C LEU A 137 4.72 14.49 -16.65
N LEU A 138 4.81 14.92 -15.39
CA LEU A 138 6.03 14.87 -14.59
C LEU A 138 6.46 13.42 -14.34
N TYR A 139 7.75 13.14 -14.46
CA TYR A 139 8.33 11.82 -14.27
C TYR A 139 9.50 11.83 -13.27
N GLY A 140 10.08 10.66 -13.02
CA GLY A 140 11.15 10.51 -12.03
C GLY A 140 10.62 10.38 -10.61
N ASP A 141 11.52 10.38 -9.65
CA ASP A 141 11.18 10.15 -8.24
C ASP A 141 10.64 11.42 -7.57
N ILE A 142 9.84 11.26 -6.52
CA ILE A 142 9.47 12.37 -5.63
C ILE A 142 10.73 12.82 -4.87
N PRO A 143 11.15 14.10 -4.97
CA PRO A 143 12.38 14.57 -4.35
C PRO A 143 12.35 14.48 -2.82
N PHE A 144 13.42 13.99 -2.20
CA PHE A 144 13.56 13.98 -0.73
C PHE A 144 13.57 15.39 -0.13
N SER A 145 13.98 16.39 -0.91
CA SER A 145 14.02 17.80 -0.53
C SER A 145 12.66 18.36 -0.12
N ILE A 146 11.55 17.79 -0.60
CA ILE A 146 10.18 18.17 -0.19
C ILE A 146 10.02 18.06 1.35
N SER A 147 10.75 17.17 2.00
CA SER A 147 10.72 17.03 3.46
C SER A 147 11.26 18.25 4.23
N LYS A 148 11.95 19.18 3.55
CA LYS A 148 12.39 20.46 4.13
C LYS A 148 11.21 21.44 4.34
N LEU A 149 10.10 21.25 3.62
CA LEU A 149 8.92 22.11 3.62
C LEU A 149 8.10 21.92 4.91
N LYS A 150 8.58 22.43 6.04
CA LYS A 150 7.96 22.19 7.37
C LYS A 150 6.60 22.87 7.55
N GLN A 151 6.25 23.81 6.68
CA GLN A 151 4.95 24.50 6.69
C GLN A 151 3.92 23.83 5.78
N LEU A 152 4.32 22.80 4.98
CA LEU A 152 3.47 22.19 3.96
C LEU A 152 2.30 21.46 4.62
N GLU A 153 1.07 21.82 4.19
CA GLU A 153 -0.18 21.21 4.62
C GLU A 153 -0.73 20.26 3.54
N ASP A 154 -0.68 20.68 2.26
CA ASP A 154 -1.22 19.93 1.15
C ASP A 154 -0.15 19.64 0.10
N LEU A 155 0.07 18.34 -0.19
CA LEU A 155 0.93 17.84 -1.26
C LEU A 155 0.11 17.02 -2.24
N ILE A 156 -0.15 17.58 -3.43
CA ILE A 156 -1.02 16.98 -4.46
C ILE A 156 -0.21 16.75 -5.74
N LEU A 157 0.18 15.51 -5.99
CA LEU A 157 1.01 15.10 -7.13
C LEU A 157 0.29 14.10 -8.05
N LYS A 158 -1.03 13.90 -7.87
CA LYS A 158 -1.80 12.88 -8.61
C LYS A 158 -1.84 13.11 -10.13
N ASN A 159 -2.12 12.04 -10.88
CA ASN A 159 -2.19 12.07 -12.35
C ASN A 159 -0.91 12.64 -12.99
N ASN A 160 0.21 11.96 -12.76
CA ASN A 160 1.51 12.20 -13.34
C ASN A 160 2.16 10.86 -13.77
N GLN A 161 3.45 10.85 -14.07
CA GLN A 161 4.23 9.66 -14.43
C GLN A 161 5.38 9.43 -13.43
N LEU A 162 5.18 9.85 -12.16
CA LEU A 162 6.19 9.74 -11.11
C LEU A 162 6.50 8.28 -10.80
N THR A 163 7.79 7.99 -10.62
CA THR A 163 8.35 6.65 -10.39
C THR A 163 9.03 6.54 -9.03
N GLY A 164 9.64 5.38 -8.75
CA GLY A 164 10.38 5.16 -7.51
C GLY A 164 9.49 5.00 -6.28
N PRO A 165 10.08 4.86 -5.09
CA PRO A 165 9.35 4.68 -3.85
C PRO A 165 8.82 6.00 -3.30
N ILE A 166 7.76 5.92 -2.49
CA ILE A 166 7.29 7.05 -1.69
C ILE A 166 8.38 7.38 -0.65
N PRO A 167 8.90 8.63 -0.60
CA PRO A 167 9.94 8.97 0.36
C PRO A 167 9.43 8.88 1.82
N SER A 168 10.09 8.07 2.64
CA SER A 168 9.75 7.96 4.07
C SER A 168 9.91 9.29 4.81
N THR A 169 10.74 10.19 4.28
CA THR A 169 10.97 11.53 4.84
C THR A 169 9.77 12.46 4.76
N LEU A 170 8.74 12.15 3.96
CA LEU A 170 7.48 12.93 3.94
C LEU A 170 6.79 12.93 5.33
N SER A 171 6.99 11.88 6.13
CA SER A 171 6.53 11.84 7.53
C SER A 171 7.14 12.91 8.43
N GLN A 172 8.24 13.53 8.01
CA GLN A 172 8.92 14.58 8.76
C GLN A 172 8.29 15.98 8.55
N ILE A 173 7.25 16.08 7.70
CA ILE A 173 6.49 17.31 7.48
C ILE A 173 5.37 17.36 8.55
N PRO A 174 5.49 18.18 9.58
CA PRO A 174 4.65 18.08 10.77
C PRO A 174 3.21 18.54 10.54
N ASN A 175 2.96 19.34 9.49
CA ASN A 175 1.66 19.93 9.20
C ASN A 175 0.93 19.29 8.02
N LEU A 176 1.48 18.19 7.45
CA LEU A 176 0.92 17.56 6.24
C LEU A 176 -0.44 16.92 6.51
N LYS A 177 -1.51 17.51 5.98
CA LYS A 177 -2.90 17.06 6.11
C LYS A 177 -3.37 16.26 4.92
N ILE A 178 -2.96 16.66 3.71
CA ILE A 178 -3.36 16.01 2.46
C ILE A 178 -2.11 15.50 1.74
N LEU A 179 -2.09 14.20 1.47
CA LEU A 179 -1.08 13.55 0.63
C LEU A 179 -1.80 12.78 -0.47
N ASP A 180 -1.85 13.37 -1.69
CA ASP A 180 -2.49 12.76 -2.85
C ASP A 180 -1.46 12.44 -3.95
N LEU A 181 -1.05 11.18 -4.02
CA LEU A 181 -0.09 10.63 -4.97
C LEU A 181 -0.76 9.69 -5.98
N ALA A 182 -2.07 9.72 -6.09
CA ALA A 182 -2.86 8.80 -6.91
C ALA A 182 -2.51 8.89 -8.41
N GLN A 183 -2.73 7.80 -9.16
CA GLN A 183 -2.53 7.74 -10.61
C GLN A 183 -1.11 8.18 -11.02
N ASN A 184 -0.12 7.42 -10.56
CA ASN A 184 1.29 7.54 -10.89
C ASN A 184 1.89 6.15 -11.18
N GLN A 185 3.21 6.02 -11.23
CA GLN A 185 3.95 4.76 -11.43
C GLN A 185 4.84 4.45 -10.21
N LEU A 186 4.42 4.88 -9.02
CA LEU A 186 5.18 4.71 -7.78
C LEU A 186 5.27 3.22 -7.42
N THR A 187 6.42 2.83 -6.86
CA THR A 187 6.77 1.44 -6.54
C THR A 187 7.21 1.32 -5.08
N GLY A 188 7.52 0.09 -4.65
CA GLY A 188 7.93 -0.17 -3.26
C GLY A 188 6.76 -0.16 -2.29
N ASP A 189 7.05 -0.26 -1.01
CA ASP A 189 6.05 -0.35 0.04
C ASP A 189 5.59 1.04 0.50
N ILE A 190 4.40 1.14 1.07
CA ILE A 190 3.95 2.38 1.74
C ILE A 190 4.81 2.56 3.00
N PRO A 191 5.59 3.66 3.11
CA PRO A 191 6.50 3.85 4.23
C PRO A 191 5.74 3.90 5.57
N ARG A 192 6.16 3.04 6.50
CA ARG A 192 5.50 2.89 7.80
C ARG A 192 5.44 4.21 8.59
N LEU A 193 6.44 5.07 8.44
CA LEU A 193 6.50 6.37 9.12
C LEU A 193 5.34 7.31 8.75
N ILE A 194 4.73 7.16 7.56
CA ILE A 194 3.56 7.96 7.17
C ILE A 194 2.39 7.73 8.13
N TYR A 195 2.24 6.53 8.67
CA TYR A 195 1.18 6.18 9.62
C TYR A 195 1.35 6.79 11.02
N TRP A 196 2.44 7.54 11.26
CA TRP A 196 2.71 8.23 12.51
C TRP A 196 2.52 9.75 12.42
N ASN A 197 2.08 10.25 11.26
CA ASN A 197 1.73 11.65 11.09
C ASN A 197 0.29 11.90 11.60
N GLU A 198 0.17 12.32 12.86
CA GLU A 198 -1.12 12.46 13.55
C GLU A 198 -2.06 13.51 12.93
N VAL A 199 -1.54 14.44 12.10
CA VAL A 199 -2.34 15.48 11.46
C VAL A 199 -2.84 15.11 10.07
N LEU A 200 -2.38 13.97 9.51
CA LEU A 200 -2.77 13.54 8.18
C LEU A 200 -4.25 13.14 8.14
N GLN A 201 -5.00 13.75 7.21
CA GLN A 201 -6.46 13.61 7.06
C GLN A 201 -6.86 12.86 5.79
N TYR A 202 -6.05 12.98 4.74
CA TYR A 202 -6.31 12.38 3.43
C TYR A 202 -5.05 11.68 2.91
N LEU A 203 -5.16 10.40 2.56
CA LEU A 203 -4.09 9.61 1.96
C LEU A 203 -4.59 8.91 0.70
N GLY A 204 -4.31 9.50 -0.46
CA GLY A 204 -4.68 9.00 -1.78
C GLY A 204 -3.48 8.39 -2.49
N LEU A 205 -3.45 7.07 -2.63
CA LEU A 205 -2.36 6.30 -3.25
C LEU A 205 -2.82 5.42 -4.41
N ARG A 206 -4.08 5.52 -4.81
CA ARG A 206 -4.69 4.64 -5.83
C ARG A 206 -3.98 4.70 -7.17
N GLY A 207 -4.03 3.59 -7.93
CA GLY A 207 -3.54 3.54 -9.31
C GLY A 207 -2.02 3.75 -9.40
N ASN A 208 -1.27 3.01 -8.59
CA ASN A 208 0.19 2.94 -8.58
C ASN A 208 0.67 1.48 -8.73
N SER A 209 1.95 1.24 -8.53
CA SER A 209 2.56 -0.09 -8.52
C SER A 209 3.12 -0.46 -7.13
N LEU A 210 2.48 0.04 -6.05
CA LEU A 210 2.93 -0.15 -4.68
C LEU A 210 2.82 -1.62 -4.27
N THR A 211 3.78 -2.07 -3.49
CA THR A 211 3.93 -3.46 -3.00
C THR A 211 3.88 -3.53 -1.47
N GLY A 212 4.21 -4.69 -0.91
CA GLY A 212 4.19 -4.90 0.53
C GLY A 212 2.81 -5.26 1.08
N THR A 213 2.56 -4.93 2.34
CA THR A 213 1.33 -5.29 3.05
C THR A 213 0.70 -4.07 3.71
N LEU A 214 -0.60 -4.15 4.00
CA LEU A 214 -1.25 -3.16 4.86
C LEU A 214 -0.61 -3.17 6.25
N SER A 215 -0.07 -2.04 6.68
CA SER A 215 0.57 -1.93 7.99
C SER A 215 -0.47 -2.01 9.11
N PRO A 216 -0.23 -2.80 10.17
CA PRO A 216 -1.04 -2.73 11.38
C PRO A 216 -1.11 -1.33 12.02
N ASP A 217 -0.15 -0.47 11.70
CA ASP A 217 -0.07 0.90 12.25
C ASP A 217 -0.95 1.91 11.50
N MET A 218 -1.62 1.51 10.40
CA MET A 218 -2.51 2.42 9.64
C MET A 218 -3.59 3.08 10.52
N CYS A 219 -3.96 2.46 11.64
CA CYS A 219 -4.94 2.98 12.58
C CYS A 219 -4.32 3.92 13.65
N GLN A 220 -3.03 4.29 13.54
CA GLN A 220 -2.43 5.36 14.36
C GLN A 220 -2.82 6.75 13.87
N LEU A 221 -3.23 6.87 12.61
CA LEU A 221 -3.71 8.11 11.99
C LEU A 221 -5.10 8.48 12.50
N THR A 222 -5.17 9.11 13.67
CA THR A 222 -6.45 9.43 14.34
C THR A 222 -7.28 10.50 13.63
N GLY A 223 -6.65 11.29 12.73
CA GLY A 223 -7.32 12.30 11.91
C GLY A 223 -7.70 11.83 10.50
N LEU A 224 -7.25 10.64 10.08
CA LEU A 224 -7.41 10.18 8.69
C LEU A 224 -8.85 9.71 8.45
N TRP A 225 -9.58 10.42 7.58
CA TRP A 225 -10.93 10.04 7.16
C TRP A 225 -10.98 9.38 5.78
N TYR A 226 -9.98 9.63 4.91
CA TYR A 226 -9.90 9.10 3.56
C TYR A 226 -8.64 8.24 3.37
N PHE A 227 -8.81 6.94 3.16
CA PHE A 227 -7.73 6.00 2.87
C PHE A 227 -8.06 5.20 1.61
N ASP A 228 -7.37 5.52 0.50
CA ASP A 228 -7.57 4.89 -0.82
C ASP A 228 -6.22 4.39 -1.37
N VAL A 229 -6.04 3.07 -1.37
CA VAL A 229 -4.90 2.37 -1.96
C VAL A 229 -5.31 1.47 -3.13
N ARG A 230 -6.48 1.72 -3.69
CA ARG A 230 -7.05 0.94 -4.81
C ARG A 230 -6.11 0.86 -6.00
N GLY A 231 -6.12 -0.32 -6.69
CA GLY A 231 -5.37 -0.51 -7.93
C GLY A 231 -3.86 -0.45 -7.72
N ASN A 232 -3.36 -1.26 -6.78
CA ASN A 232 -1.94 -1.44 -6.50
C ASN A 232 -1.54 -2.92 -6.51
N ASN A 233 -0.34 -3.26 -6.07
CA ASN A 233 0.17 -4.61 -5.96
C ASN A 233 0.33 -5.08 -4.50
N LEU A 234 -0.46 -4.52 -3.57
CA LEU A 234 -0.42 -4.87 -2.15
C LEU A 234 -0.80 -6.34 -1.93
N THR A 235 -0.11 -6.98 -0.99
CA THR A 235 -0.25 -8.41 -0.66
C THR A 235 -0.50 -8.60 0.85
N GLY A 236 -0.49 -9.83 1.32
CA GLY A 236 -0.70 -10.16 2.74
C GLY A 236 -2.18 -10.17 3.10
N THR A 237 -2.49 -9.91 4.35
CA THR A 237 -3.86 -9.97 4.91
C THR A 237 -4.31 -8.61 5.42
N ILE A 238 -5.62 -8.42 5.56
CA ILE A 238 -6.17 -7.27 6.29
C ILE A 238 -5.74 -7.42 7.76
N PRO A 239 -5.05 -6.42 8.35
CA PRO A 239 -4.57 -6.54 9.72
C PRO A 239 -5.71 -6.58 10.74
N LEU A 240 -5.55 -7.37 11.82
CA LEU A 240 -6.55 -7.45 12.91
C LEU A 240 -6.78 -6.12 13.60
N SER A 241 -5.81 -5.19 13.53
CA SER A 241 -5.93 -3.83 14.08
C SER A 241 -6.91 -2.95 13.29
N ILE A 242 -7.43 -3.40 12.14
CA ILE A 242 -8.32 -2.60 11.27
C ILE A 242 -9.49 -2.00 12.04
N GLY A 243 -10.07 -2.72 12.99
CA GLY A 243 -11.18 -2.23 13.82
C GLY A 243 -10.83 -1.03 14.73
N ASN A 244 -9.55 -0.67 14.85
CA ASN A 244 -9.12 0.50 15.60
C ASN A 244 -9.06 1.78 14.75
N CYS A 245 -9.29 1.68 13.44
CA CYS A 245 -9.29 2.82 12.51
C CYS A 245 -10.65 3.58 12.58
N THR A 246 -10.97 4.14 13.74
CA THR A 246 -12.30 4.72 14.00
C THR A 246 -12.56 6.06 13.32
N SER A 247 -11.52 6.69 12.75
CA SER A 247 -11.64 7.97 12.02
C SER A 247 -11.95 7.81 10.55
N PHE A 248 -11.82 6.59 9.99
CA PHE A 248 -12.05 6.39 8.56
C PHE A 248 -13.53 6.58 8.20
N GLU A 249 -13.80 7.38 7.18
CA GLU A 249 -15.10 7.44 6.50
C GLU A 249 -15.08 6.61 5.21
N ILE A 250 -13.92 6.59 4.53
CA ILE A 250 -13.71 5.82 3.30
C ILE A 250 -12.48 4.93 3.47
N LEU A 251 -12.70 3.62 3.30
CA LEU A 251 -11.67 2.60 3.22
C LEU A 251 -11.79 1.88 1.88
N ASP A 252 -10.90 2.22 0.92
CA ASP A 252 -10.84 1.56 -0.38
C ASP A 252 -9.47 0.88 -0.57
N ILE A 253 -9.46 -0.45 -0.46
CA ILE A 253 -8.29 -1.30 -0.71
C ILE A 253 -8.50 -2.22 -1.92
N SER A 254 -9.46 -1.88 -2.79
CA SER A 254 -9.87 -2.68 -3.94
C SER A 254 -8.76 -2.84 -4.99
N TYR A 255 -8.91 -3.82 -5.86
CA TYR A 255 -7.98 -4.13 -6.95
C TYR A 255 -6.51 -4.22 -6.51
N ASN A 256 -6.27 -5.10 -5.52
CA ASN A 256 -4.96 -5.45 -5.00
C ASN A 256 -4.75 -6.99 -5.06
N LYS A 257 -3.77 -7.50 -4.33
CA LYS A 257 -3.49 -8.94 -4.20
C LYS A 257 -3.61 -9.40 -2.74
N ILE A 258 -4.46 -8.72 -1.96
CA ILE A 258 -4.69 -8.98 -0.55
C ILE A 258 -5.44 -10.32 -0.43
N SER A 259 -5.03 -11.15 0.52
CA SER A 259 -5.51 -12.53 0.68
C SER A 259 -5.89 -12.81 2.13
N GLY A 260 -6.37 -14.03 2.39
CA GLY A 260 -6.83 -14.44 3.72
C GLY A 260 -8.25 -14.01 4.02
N GLU A 261 -8.70 -14.21 5.23
CA GLU A 261 -10.07 -13.93 5.63
C GLU A 261 -10.28 -12.44 5.97
N ILE A 262 -11.51 -11.96 5.78
CA ILE A 262 -11.93 -10.65 6.30
C ILE A 262 -11.97 -10.77 7.84
N PRO A 263 -11.17 -9.98 8.58
CA PRO A 263 -11.10 -10.12 10.02
C PRO A 263 -12.42 -9.67 10.68
N TYR A 264 -12.84 -10.38 11.72
CA TYR A 264 -14.02 -10.03 12.51
C TYR A 264 -14.01 -8.57 13.01
N ASN A 265 -12.83 -8.05 13.34
CA ASN A 265 -12.67 -6.68 13.84
C ASN A 265 -13.09 -5.59 12.83
N ILE A 266 -13.32 -5.92 11.56
CA ILE A 266 -13.76 -4.97 10.53
C ILE A 266 -15.11 -4.34 10.90
N GLY A 267 -15.97 -5.08 11.62
CA GLY A 267 -17.27 -4.59 12.06
C GLY A 267 -17.22 -3.44 13.08
N PHE A 268 -16.05 -3.12 13.64
CA PHE A 268 -15.87 -1.97 14.53
C PHE A 268 -15.59 -0.66 13.79
N LEU A 269 -15.40 -0.70 12.47
CA LEU A 269 -15.27 0.50 11.65
C LEU A 269 -16.57 1.28 11.57
N GLN A 270 -16.45 2.61 11.50
CA GLN A 270 -17.57 3.53 11.31
C GLN A 270 -17.57 4.16 9.91
N VAL A 271 -17.16 3.37 8.89
CA VAL A 271 -17.00 3.84 7.53
C VAL A 271 -18.33 3.97 6.78
N ALA A 272 -18.45 5.00 5.95
CA ALA A 272 -19.54 5.12 4.99
C ALA A 272 -19.28 4.28 3.72
N THR A 273 -18.02 4.07 3.35
CA THR A 273 -17.64 3.23 2.21
C THR A 273 -16.59 2.20 2.63
N LEU A 274 -16.92 0.92 2.42
CA LEU A 274 -16.00 -0.21 2.56
C LEU A 274 -15.89 -0.91 1.22
N SER A 275 -14.73 -0.77 0.54
CA SER A 275 -14.45 -1.42 -0.74
C SER A 275 -13.25 -2.35 -0.62
N LEU A 276 -13.51 -3.66 -0.77
CA LEU A 276 -12.51 -4.74 -0.77
C LEU A 276 -12.47 -5.47 -2.13
N GLN A 277 -13.14 -4.95 -3.14
CA GLN A 277 -13.32 -5.55 -4.48
C GLN A 277 -12.00 -5.96 -5.14
N GLY A 278 -12.03 -7.02 -5.96
CA GLY A 278 -10.91 -7.37 -6.85
C GLY A 278 -9.63 -7.76 -6.10
N ASN A 279 -9.77 -8.54 -5.03
CA ASN A 279 -8.67 -9.08 -4.24
C ASN A 279 -8.67 -10.62 -4.28
N ARG A 280 -8.00 -11.27 -3.33
CA ARG A 280 -7.95 -12.73 -3.16
C ARG A 280 -8.45 -13.14 -1.77
N LEU A 281 -9.46 -12.42 -1.28
CA LEU A 281 -10.02 -12.66 0.05
C LEU A 281 -10.79 -13.97 0.06
N THR A 282 -10.61 -14.74 1.12
CA THR A 282 -11.20 -16.08 1.31
C THR A 282 -12.04 -16.13 2.57
N GLY A 283 -12.63 -17.30 2.87
CA GLY A 283 -13.46 -17.48 4.06
C GLY A 283 -14.86 -16.90 3.88
N LYS A 284 -15.59 -16.76 4.98
CA LYS A 284 -16.98 -16.28 5.00
C LYS A 284 -17.05 -14.76 5.16
N ILE A 285 -18.16 -14.17 4.71
CA ILE A 285 -18.49 -12.78 5.06
C ILE A 285 -18.77 -12.72 6.56
N PRO A 286 -18.03 -11.91 7.35
CA PRO A 286 -18.26 -11.82 8.80
C PRO A 286 -19.61 -11.18 9.10
N GLU A 287 -20.40 -11.80 9.98
CA GLU A 287 -21.72 -11.29 10.40
C GLU A 287 -21.67 -9.88 11.01
N VAL A 288 -20.55 -9.53 11.65
CA VAL A 288 -20.34 -8.21 12.26
C VAL A 288 -20.42 -7.04 11.29
N ILE A 289 -20.27 -7.27 9.98
CA ILE A 289 -20.46 -6.24 8.96
C ILE A 289 -21.90 -5.71 9.02
N GLY A 290 -22.90 -6.56 9.32
CA GLY A 290 -24.30 -6.16 9.50
C GLY A 290 -24.54 -5.21 10.67
N LEU A 291 -23.56 -4.95 11.52
CA LEU A 291 -23.61 -3.98 12.62
C LEU A 291 -23.10 -2.58 12.25
N MET A 292 -22.53 -2.41 11.03
CA MET A 292 -21.93 -1.15 10.57
C MET A 292 -22.99 -0.17 10.06
N GLN A 293 -23.75 0.43 10.97
CA GLN A 293 -24.95 1.24 10.65
C GLN A 293 -24.68 2.50 9.80
N ALA A 294 -23.43 2.98 9.74
CA ALA A 294 -23.05 4.14 8.91
C ALA A 294 -22.78 3.77 7.43
N LEU A 295 -22.79 2.47 7.11
CA LEU A 295 -22.33 1.98 5.81
C LEU A 295 -23.32 2.33 4.69
N ALA A 296 -22.90 3.15 3.73
CA ALA A 296 -23.64 3.51 2.52
C ALA A 296 -23.27 2.61 1.33
N VAL A 297 -22.00 2.18 1.23
CA VAL A 297 -21.50 1.32 0.17
C VAL A 297 -20.71 0.16 0.76
N LEU A 298 -21.14 -1.07 0.47
CA LEU A 298 -20.39 -2.31 0.75
C LEU A 298 -20.04 -3.00 -0.56
N ASP A 299 -18.74 -3.08 -0.86
CA ASP A 299 -18.24 -3.77 -2.05
C ASP A 299 -17.23 -4.86 -1.65
N LEU A 300 -17.66 -6.12 -1.73
CA LEU A 300 -16.85 -7.32 -1.50
C LEU A 300 -16.67 -8.15 -2.79
N SER A 301 -17.04 -7.58 -3.94
CA SER A 301 -17.10 -8.29 -5.22
C SER A 301 -15.72 -8.75 -5.71
N GLU A 302 -15.68 -9.66 -6.67
CA GLU A 302 -14.47 -10.15 -7.35
C GLU A 302 -13.39 -10.66 -6.36
N ASN A 303 -13.82 -11.56 -5.45
CA ASN A 303 -12.94 -12.21 -4.47
C ASN A 303 -13.12 -13.74 -4.50
N GLU A 304 -12.59 -14.46 -3.50
CA GLU A 304 -12.75 -15.90 -3.33
C GLU A 304 -13.57 -16.24 -2.07
N LEU A 305 -14.55 -15.38 -1.72
CA LEU A 305 -15.39 -15.56 -0.55
C LEU A 305 -16.35 -16.75 -0.73
N VAL A 306 -16.58 -17.49 0.35
CA VAL A 306 -17.38 -18.71 0.37
C VAL A 306 -18.47 -18.65 1.46
N GLY A 307 -19.39 -19.62 1.45
CA GLY A 307 -20.47 -19.73 2.45
C GLY A 307 -21.65 -18.81 2.16
N PRO A 308 -22.66 -18.79 3.04
CA PRO A 308 -23.89 -18.05 2.81
C PRO A 308 -23.69 -16.54 2.98
N ILE A 309 -24.57 -15.77 2.33
CA ILE A 309 -24.74 -14.34 2.61
C ILE A 309 -25.36 -14.20 4.01
N PRO A 310 -24.74 -13.49 4.96
CA PRO A 310 -25.29 -13.36 6.30
C PRO A 310 -26.62 -12.59 6.32
N PRO A 311 -27.72 -13.15 6.87
CA PRO A 311 -29.02 -12.45 6.96
C PRO A 311 -28.96 -11.11 7.69
N ILE A 312 -28.06 -10.99 8.66
CA ILE A 312 -27.84 -9.75 9.44
C ILE A 312 -27.43 -8.55 8.57
N LEU A 313 -26.96 -8.76 7.33
CA LEU A 313 -26.71 -7.64 6.40
C LEU A 313 -27.98 -6.84 6.11
N GLY A 314 -29.16 -7.46 6.23
CA GLY A 314 -30.46 -6.77 6.14
C GLY A 314 -30.68 -5.67 7.15
N ASN A 315 -29.84 -5.57 8.21
CA ASN A 315 -29.89 -4.50 9.20
C ASN A 315 -29.21 -3.21 8.72
N LEU A 316 -28.51 -3.21 7.59
CA LEU A 316 -27.79 -2.07 7.04
C LEU A 316 -28.75 -1.08 6.36
N SER A 317 -29.55 -0.38 7.16
CA SER A 317 -30.65 0.46 6.70
C SER A 317 -30.28 1.69 5.87
N TYR A 318 -29.01 2.14 5.92
CA TYR A 318 -28.48 3.27 5.14
C TYR A 318 -27.74 2.85 3.88
N THR A 319 -27.48 1.53 3.69
CA THR A 319 -26.72 1.04 2.55
C THR A 319 -27.53 1.17 1.26
N GLY A 320 -27.01 1.98 0.34
CA GLY A 320 -27.54 2.15 -1.01
C GLY A 320 -26.96 1.19 -2.04
N LYS A 321 -25.76 0.63 -1.79
CA LYS A 321 -25.07 -0.24 -2.74
C LYS A 321 -24.48 -1.45 -2.05
N LEU A 322 -24.88 -2.64 -2.50
CA LEU A 322 -24.38 -3.93 -2.02
C LEU A 322 -23.85 -4.74 -3.21
N TYR A 323 -22.54 -4.89 -3.29
CA TYR A 323 -21.85 -5.62 -4.35
C TYR A 323 -21.15 -6.85 -3.76
N LEU A 324 -21.66 -8.05 -4.09
CA LEU A 324 -21.12 -9.34 -3.66
C LEU A 324 -20.80 -10.25 -4.85
N HIS A 325 -20.92 -9.74 -6.08
CA HIS A 325 -20.74 -10.51 -7.31
C HIS A 325 -19.31 -11.03 -7.50
N GLY A 326 -19.14 -12.05 -8.36
CA GLY A 326 -17.82 -12.59 -8.68
C GLY A 326 -17.12 -13.26 -7.49
N ASN A 327 -17.88 -14.06 -6.70
CA ASN A 327 -17.38 -14.82 -5.56
C ASN A 327 -17.76 -16.31 -5.68
N LYS A 328 -17.61 -17.07 -4.60
CA LYS A 328 -18.04 -18.48 -4.47
C LYS A 328 -19.09 -18.61 -3.35
N LEU A 329 -19.98 -17.62 -3.24
CA LEU A 329 -21.02 -17.58 -2.20
C LEU A 329 -22.08 -18.65 -2.49
N THR A 330 -22.52 -19.33 -1.45
CA THR A 330 -23.45 -20.45 -1.49
C THR A 330 -24.71 -20.18 -0.61
N GLY A 331 -25.67 -21.10 -0.62
CA GLY A 331 -26.90 -20.94 0.15
C GLY A 331 -27.92 -20.05 -0.57
N GLU A 332 -28.96 -19.67 0.15
CA GLU A 332 -30.08 -18.89 -0.39
C GLU A 332 -29.81 -17.39 -0.31
N VAL A 333 -30.48 -16.61 -1.15
CA VAL A 333 -30.54 -15.15 -1.01
C VAL A 333 -31.37 -14.82 0.23
N PRO A 334 -30.82 -14.14 1.25
CA PRO A 334 -31.56 -13.88 2.49
C PRO A 334 -32.76 -12.94 2.25
N PRO A 335 -33.98 -13.28 2.70
CA PRO A 335 -35.16 -12.41 2.61
C PRO A 335 -34.99 -11.10 3.41
N GLU A 336 -34.12 -11.11 4.43
CA GLU A 336 -33.78 -9.95 5.23
C GLU A 336 -33.17 -8.80 4.43
N LEU A 337 -32.54 -9.08 3.26
CA LEU A 337 -32.06 -8.02 2.35
C LEU A 337 -33.19 -7.08 1.90
N GLY A 338 -34.44 -7.56 1.87
CA GLY A 338 -35.63 -6.75 1.63
C GLY A 338 -35.91 -5.67 2.69
N ASN A 339 -35.20 -5.69 3.83
CA ASN A 339 -35.30 -4.64 4.85
C ASN A 339 -34.38 -3.43 4.59
N MET A 340 -33.48 -3.53 3.62
CA MET A 340 -32.54 -2.47 3.24
C MET A 340 -33.22 -1.42 2.33
N THR A 341 -34.18 -0.67 2.85
CA THR A 341 -35.09 0.20 2.06
C THR A 341 -34.41 1.28 1.23
N LYS A 342 -33.14 1.60 1.51
CA LYS A 342 -32.33 2.55 0.74
C LYS A 342 -31.49 1.89 -0.35
N LEU A 343 -31.59 0.56 -0.49
CA LEU A 343 -30.79 -0.17 -1.45
C LEU A 343 -31.21 0.16 -2.88
N SER A 344 -30.29 0.75 -3.64
CA SER A 344 -30.47 1.10 -5.06
C SER A 344 -29.77 0.09 -5.99
N TYR A 345 -28.68 -0.53 -5.53
CA TYR A 345 -27.92 -1.49 -6.31
C TYR A 345 -27.69 -2.79 -5.53
N LEU A 346 -28.20 -3.90 -6.02
CA LEU A 346 -27.98 -5.25 -5.50
C LEU A 346 -27.37 -6.13 -6.59
N GLN A 347 -26.07 -6.43 -6.48
CA GLN A 347 -25.36 -7.28 -7.43
C GLN A 347 -24.82 -8.54 -6.74
N LEU A 348 -25.43 -9.68 -7.03
CA LEU A 348 -25.10 -11.01 -6.50
C LEU A 348 -24.69 -11.98 -7.60
N ASN A 349 -24.54 -11.49 -8.84
CA ASN A 349 -24.21 -12.31 -10.01
C ASN A 349 -22.86 -13.04 -9.87
N ASP A 350 -22.64 -14.08 -10.68
CA ASP A 350 -21.40 -14.85 -10.72
C ASP A 350 -21.03 -15.42 -9.34
N ASN A 351 -21.96 -16.20 -8.76
CA ASN A 351 -21.82 -16.91 -7.48
C ASN A 351 -22.40 -18.34 -7.60
N GLU A 352 -22.49 -19.06 -6.48
CA GLU A 352 -23.06 -20.42 -6.39
C GLU A 352 -24.37 -20.44 -5.58
N LEU A 353 -25.15 -19.33 -5.59
CA LEU A 353 -26.38 -19.19 -4.83
C LEU A 353 -27.48 -20.13 -5.35
N VAL A 354 -28.28 -20.66 -4.42
CA VAL A 354 -29.35 -21.63 -4.68
C VAL A 354 -30.70 -21.13 -4.11
N GLY A 355 -31.76 -21.89 -4.28
CA GLY A 355 -33.09 -21.55 -3.77
C GLY A 355 -33.82 -20.54 -4.65
N THR A 356 -34.80 -19.86 -4.08
CA THR A 356 -35.69 -18.95 -4.81
C THR A 356 -35.31 -17.48 -4.63
N ILE A 357 -35.74 -16.63 -5.57
CA ILE A 357 -35.68 -15.18 -5.38
C ILE A 357 -36.67 -14.80 -4.27
N PRO A 358 -36.25 -14.15 -3.16
CA PRO A 358 -37.16 -13.79 -2.07
C PRO A 358 -38.19 -12.74 -2.50
N ALA A 359 -39.46 -12.97 -2.13
CA ALA A 359 -40.54 -12.01 -2.37
C ALA A 359 -40.34 -10.68 -1.64
N GLU A 360 -39.59 -10.70 -0.53
CA GLU A 360 -39.23 -9.56 0.29
C GLU A 360 -38.42 -8.51 -0.44
N LEU A 361 -37.68 -8.89 -1.50
CA LEU A 361 -36.95 -7.93 -2.34
C LEU A 361 -37.91 -6.92 -3.02
N GLY A 362 -39.19 -7.28 -3.20
CA GLY A 362 -40.24 -6.38 -3.66
C GLY A 362 -40.53 -5.19 -2.74
N LYS A 363 -39.98 -5.14 -1.51
CA LYS A 363 -40.05 -3.98 -0.62
C LYS A 363 -39.06 -2.86 -0.94
N LEU A 364 -38.11 -3.13 -1.84
CA LEU A 364 -37.01 -2.22 -2.18
C LEU A 364 -37.51 -1.23 -3.26
N GLU A 365 -38.28 -0.23 -2.88
CA GLU A 365 -38.87 0.74 -3.80
C GLU A 365 -37.81 1.61 -4.52
N GLU A 366 -36.64 1.85 -3.88
CA GLU A 366 -35.51 2.61 -4.45
C GLU A 366 -34.55 1.73 -5.28
N LEU A 367 -34.82 0.42 -5.48
CA LEU A 367 -33.95 -0.49 -6.20
C LEU A 367 -33.89 -0.13 -7.68
N PHE A 368 -32.72 0.31 -8.13
CA PHE A 368 -32.42 0.69 -9.50
C PHE A 368 -31.86 -0.48 -10.33
N GLU A 369 -30.99 -1.31 -9.73
CA GLU A 369 -30.39 -2.47 -10.39
C GLU A 369 -30.45 -3.72 -9.50
N LEU A 370 -31.06 -4.80 -10.04
CA LEU A 370 -31.06 -6.13 -9.47
C LEU A 370 -30.37 -7.08 -10.45
N ASN A 371 -29.16 -7.54 -10.09
CA ASN A 371 -28.40 -8.49 -10.89
C ASN A 371 -28.11 -9.77 -10.10
N LEU A 372 -28.77 -10.87 -10.53
CA LEU A 372 -28.68 -12.22 -9.95
C LEU A 372 -28.11 -13.22 -10.96
N ALA A 373 -27.54 -12.76 -12.07
CA ALA A 373 -27.10 -13.61 -13.18
C ALA A 373 -26.03 -14.65 -12.76
N ASN A 374 -25.94 -15.75 -13.53
CA ASN A 374 -24.92 -16.79 -13.33
C ASN A 374 -24.88 -17.31 -11.89
N ASN A 375 -26.02 -17.86 -11.44
CA ASN A 375 -26.18 -18.56 -10.18
C ASN A 375 -26.91 -19.90 -10.38
N ASN A 376 -27.31 -20.58 -9.32
CA ASN A 376 -28.10 -21.81 -9.37
C ASN A 376 -29.53 -21.60 -8.82
N LEU A 377 -30.06 -20.36 -8.95
CA LEU A 377 -31.38 -20.00 -8.45
C LEU A 377 -32.49 -20.77 -9.21
N GLU A 378 -33.54 -21.16 -8.49
CA GLU A 378 -34.68 -21.92 -9.04
C GLU A 378 -36.04 -21.30 -8.63
N GLY A 379 -37.16 -21.89 -9.10
CA GLY A 379 -38.49 -21.36 -8.80
C GLY A 379 -38.90 -20.18 -9.70
N PRO A 380 -40.09 -19.62 -9.50
CA PRO A 380 -40.59 -18.48 -10.29
C PRO A 380 -40.04 -17.12 -9.83
N ILE A 381 -40.10 -16.13 -10.69
CA ILE A 381 -39.93 -14.73 -10.29
C ILE A 381 -41.12 -14.32 -9.41
N PRO A 382 -40.85 -13.81 -8.17
CA PRO A 382 -41.93 -13.37 -7.30
C PRO A 382 -42.70 -12.17 -7.90
N THR A 383 -44.03 -12.20 -7.84
CA THR A 383 -44.88 -11.09 -8.32
C THR A 383 -44.58 -9.77 -7.66
N ASN A 384 -44.10 -9.81 -6.42
CA ASN A 384 -43.76 -8.62 -5.62
C ASN A 384 -42.61 -7.78 -6.21
N ILE A 385 -41.76 -8.36 -7.09
CA ILE A 385 -40.70 -7.61 -7.79
C ILE A 385 -41.29 -6.44 -8.60
N SER A 386 -42.53 -6.56 -9.09
CA SER A 386 -43.24 -5.49 -9.79
C SER A 386 -43.57 -4.26 -8.93
N SER A 387 -43.30 -4.30 -7.61
CA SER A 387 -43.39 -3.16 -6.70
C SER A 387 -42.13 -2.29 -6.67
N CYS A 388 -41.01 -2.78 -7.22
CA CYS A 388 -39.76 -2.03 -7.33
C CYS A 388 -39.83 -1.03 -8.51
N THR A 389 -40.63 0.03 -8.40
CA THR A 389 -40.95 0.93 -9.51
C THR A 389 -39.77 1.73 -10.04
N ALA A 390 -38.71 1.90 -9.24
CA ALA A 390 -37.44 2.51 -9.66
C ALA A 390 -36.54 1.57 -10.47
N LEU A 391 -36.89 0.28 -10.62
CA LEU A 391 -36.03 -0.73 -11.22
C LEU A 391 -35.78 -0.42 -12.71
N ASN A 392 -34.53 -0.16 -13.02
CA ASN A 392 -34.05 0.17 -14.38
C ASN A 392 -33.42 -1.05 -15.05
N LYS A 393 -32.71 -1.90 -14.29
CA LYS A 393 -32.07 -3.11 -14.80
C LYS A 393 -32.45 -4.33 -13.96
N PHE A 394 -33.01 -5.34 -14.61
CA PHE A 394 -33.29 -6.64 -14.02
C PHE A 394 -32.64 -7.76 -14.84
N ASN A 395 -31.64 -8.41 -14.25
CA ASN A 395 -30.85 -9.43 -14.88
C ASN A 395 -30.79 -10.71 -14.02
N VAL A 396 -31.37 -11.79 -14.54
CA VAL A 396 -31.33 -13.13 -13.95
C VAL A 396 -30.78 -14.18 -14.92
N TYR A 397 -30.03 -13.76 -15.91
CA TYR A 397 -29.37 -14.61 -16.90
C TYR A 397 -28.66 -15.81 -16.27
N GLY A 398 -28.73 -16.97 -16.91
CA GLY A 398 -27.88 -18.10 -16.53
C GLY A 398 -28.23 -18.73 -15.18
N ASN A 399 -29.51 -18.93 -14.89
CA ASN A 399 -30.03 -19.59 -13.70
C ASN A 399 -30.88 -20.83 -14.06
N ARG A 400 -31.63 -21.36 -13.08
CA ARG A 400 -32.61 -22.45 -13.26
C ARG A 400 -34.04 -22.01 -12.97
N LEU A 401 -34.33 -20.72 -13.12
CA LEU A 401 -35.63 -20.13 -12.83
C LEU A 401 -36.67 -20.69 -13.78
N ASN A 402 -37.92 -20.83 -13.30
CA ASN A 402 -39.03 -21.45 -14.06
C ASN A 402 -40.31 -20.63 -13.89
N GLY A 403 -41.43 -21.18 -14.32
CA GLY A 403 -42.72 -20.47 -14.31
C GLY A 403 -42.85 -19.47 -15.46
N SER A 404 -43.76 -18.51 -15.33
CA SER A 404 -44.03 -17.47 -16.33
C SER A 404 -43.52 -16.09 -15.87
N ILE A 405 -43.38 -15.19 -16.84
CA ILE A 405 -43.08 -13.77 -16.51
C ILE A 405 -44.33 -13.15 -15.84
N PRO A 406 -44.18 -12.47 -14.69
CA PRO A 406 -45.29 -11.81 -14.02
C PRO A 406 -45.89 -10.68 -14.88
N ALA A 407 -47.19 -10.68 -15.11
CA ALA A 407 -47.89 -9.60 -15.82
C ALA A 407 -47.71 -8.23 -15.15
N GLY A 408 -47.49 -8.20 -13.82
CA GLY A 408 -47.18 -6.97 -13.06
C GLY A 408 -45.93 -6.23 -13.51
N PHE A 409 -45.10 -6.82 -14.37
CA PHE A 409 -43.91 -6.11 -14.90
C PHE A 409 -44.28 -4.86 -15.71
N GLN A 410 -45.51 -4.74 -16.22
CA GLN A 410 -46.01 -3.48 -16.83
C GLN A 410 -45.87 -2.27 -15.90
N ASN A 411 -45.82 -2.47 -14.57
CA ASN A 411 -45.68 -1.38 -13.60
C ASN A 411 -44.24 -0.89 -13.44
N LEU A 412 -43.26 -1.57 -14.03
CA LEU A 412 -41.85 -1.20 -13.98
C LEU A 412 -41.52 -0.14 -15.05
N GLU A 413 -42.12 1.03 -14.92
CA GLU A 413 -42.03 2.11 -15.93
C GLU A 413 -40.59 2.60 -16.16
N SER A 414 -39.70 2.43 -15.18
CA SER A 414 -38.28 2.81 -15.28
C SER A 414 -37.39 1.77 -15.95
N LEU A 415 -37.92 0.56 -16.26
CA LEU A 415 -37.12 -0.56 -16.72
C LEU A 415 -36.60 -0.33 -18.15
N THR A 416 -35.29 -0.31 -18.32
CA THR A 416 -34.62 -0.20 -19.63
C THR A 416 -34.00 -1.53 -20.08
N ASN A 417 -33.59 -2.38 -19.14
CA ASN A 417 -32.94 -3.66 -19.45
C ASN A 417 -33.60 -4.81 -18.70
N LEU A 418 -34.16 -5.76 -19.46
CA LEU A 418 -34.74 -7.01 -18.96
C LEU A 418 -34.02 -8.20 -19.59
N ASN A 419 -33.22 -8.91 -18.79
CA ASN A 419 -32.52 -10.12 -19.23
C ASN A 419 -32.94 -11.33 -18.39
N LEU A 420 -33.75 -12.23 -18.99
CA LEU A 420 -34.21 -13.49 -18.39
C LEU A 420 -33.57 -14.70 -19.12
N SER A 421 -32.61 -14.49 -20.01
CA SER A 421 -32.09 -15.54 -20.90
C SER A 421 -31.39 -16.67 -20.17
N SER A 422 -31.26 -17.81 -20.82
CA SER A 422 -30.63 -19.03 -20.28
C SER A 422 -31.23 -19.47 -18.93
N ASN A 423 -32.53 -19.74 -18.92
CA ASN A 423 -33.31 -20.23 -17.80
C ASN A 423 -34.30 -21.33 -18.24
N ASN A 424 -35.24 -21.73 -17.38
CA ASN A 424 -36.28 -22.73 -17.64
C ASN A 424 -37.69 -22.10 -17.66
N PHE A 425 -37.83 -20.81 -18.02
CA PHE A 425 -39.14 -20.14 -18.09
C PHE A 425 -40.02 -20.75 -19.14
N LYS A 426 -41.35 -20.83 -18.84
CA LYS A 426 -42.37 -21.49 -19.66
C LYS A 426 -43.60 -20.61 -19.87
N GLY A 427 -44.52 -21.09 -20.77
CA GLY A 427 -45.77 -20.38 -21.05
C GLY A 427 -45.62 -19.32 -22.12
N HIS A 428 -46.58 -18.41 -22.18
CA HIS A 428 -46.57 -17.35 -23.20
C HIS A 428 -45.78 -16.12 -22.71
N ILE A 429 -45.21 -15.39 -23.65
CA ILE A 429 -44.69 -14.05 -23.38
C ILE A 429 -45.89 -13.17 -23.13
N PRO A 430 -46.02 -12.49 -21.95
CA PRO A 430 -47.16 -11.64 -21.65
C PRO A 430 -47.20 -10.38 -22.53
N SER A 431 -48.40 -10.03 -23.01
CA SER A 431 -48.64 -8.81 -23.80
C SER A 431 -48.30 -7.55 -23.02
N GLU A 432 -48.37 -7.60 -21.71
CA GLU A 432 -48.08 -6.53 -20.77
C GLU A 432 -46.62 -6.03 -20.84
N LEU A 433 -45.68 -6.84 -21.36
CA LEU A 433 -44.31 -6.38 -21.60
C LEU A 433 -44.24 -5.23 -22.60
N GLY A 434 -45.14 -5.19 -23.58
CA GLY A 434 -45.22 -4.10 -24.54
C GLY A 434 -45.60 -2.74 -23.94
N HIS A 435 -46.06 -2.72 -22.67
CA HIS A 435 -46.39 -1.47 -21.98
C HIS A 435 -45.19 -0.85 -21.23
N ILE A 436 -44.02 -1.54 -21.22
CA ILE A 436 -42.79 -1.01 -20.58
C ILE A 436 -42.08 -0.09 -21.58
N ILE A 437 -42.62 1.09 -21.84
CA ILE A 437 -42.26 1.95 -22.95
C ILE A 437 -40.78 2.39 -23.00
N ASN A 438 -40.08 2.36 -21.86
CA ASN A 438 -38.67 2.76 -21.76
C ASN A 438 -37.69 1.58 -21.97
N LEU A 439 -38.16 0.40 -22.41
CA LEU A 439 -37.31 -0.76 -22.55
C LEU A 439 -36.37 -0.63 -23.77
N ASP A 440 -35.06 -0.66 -23.53
CA ASP A 440 -34.00 -0.66 -24.54
C ASP A 440 -33.55 -2.06 -24.93
N THR A 441 -33.52 -2.98 -23.99
CA THR A 441 -33.05 -4.37 -24.19
C THR A 441 -34.03 -5.36 -23.60
N LEU A 442 -34.50 -6.30 -24.44
CA LEU A 442 -35.31 -7.45 -24.04
C LEU A 442 -34.63 -8.75 -24.51
N ASP A 443 -34.06 -9.51 -23.57
CA ASP A 443 -33.47 -10.81 -23.86
C ASP A 443 -34.18 -11.92 -23.07
N LEU A 444 -34.95 -12.73 -23.79
CA LEU A 444 -35.67 -13.92 -23.29
C LEU A 444 -35.12 -15.22 -23.89
N SER A 445 -33.97 -15.19 -24.53
CA SER A 445 -33.41 -16.31 -25.29
C SER A 445 -33.07 -17.52 -24.40
N TYR A 446 -32.92 -18.70 -25.01
CA TYR A 446 -32.55 -19.93 -24.30
C TYR A 446 -33.51 -20.24 -23.14
N ASN A 447 -34.80 -20.34 -23.40
CA ASN A 447 -35.87 -20.69 -22.46
C ASN A 447 -36.84 -21.69 -23.13
N GLU A 448 -37.98 -21.97 -22.45
CA GLU A 448 -39.06 -22.82 -22.96
C GLU A 448 -40.36 -22.03 -23.22
N PHE A 449 -40.25 -20.72 -23.57
CA PHE A 449 -41.41 -19.90 -23.92
C PHE A 449 -42.09 -20.42 -25.19
N SER A 450 -43.42 -20.44 -25.19
CA SER A 450 -44.23 -21.00 -26.25
C SER A 450 -45.38 -20.07 -26.66
N GLY A 451 -46.09 -20.43 -27.77
CA GLY A 451 -47.15 -19.58 -28.30
C GLY A 451 -46.67 -18.42 -29.16
N PRO A 452 -47.58 -17.55 -29.60
CA PRO A 452 -47.24 -16.45 -30.46
C PRO A 452 -46.46 -15.36 -29.73
N VAL A 453 -45.64 -14.61 -30.49
CA VAL A 453 -45.01 -13.36 -29.98
C VAL A 453 -46.07 -12.26 -29.92
N PRO A 454 -46.25 -11.57 -28.78
CA PRO A 454 -47.26 -10.52 -28.67
C PRO A 454 -46.99 -9.34 -29.61
N ALA A 455 -48.04 -8.88 -30.32
CA ALA A 455 -47.96 -7.70 -31.20
C ALA A 455 -47.59 -6.44 -30.42
N THR A 456 -47.97 -6.32 -29.15
CA THR A 456 -47.67 -5.17 -28.28
C THR A 456 -46.19 -4.93 -28.06
N ILE A 457 -45.31 -5.91 -28.36
CA ILE A 457 -43.85 -5.67 -28.33
C ILE A 457 -43.47 -4.63 -29.40
N GLY A 458 -44.25 -4.50 -30.49
CA GLY A 458 -44.08 -3.49 -31.51
C GLY A 458 -44.35 -2.05 -31.03
N ASP A 459 -44.97 -1.86 -29.85
CA ASP A 459 -45.20 -0.56 -29.22
C ASP A 459 -43.99 0.01 -28.47
N LEU A 460 -42.90 -0.76 -28.34
CA LEU A 460 -41.66 -0.41 -27.65
C LEU A 460 -40.74 0.44 -28.55
N GLU A 461 -41.07 1.68 -28.80
CA GLU A 461 -40.37 2.57 -29.73
C GLU A 461 -38.88 2.77 -29.43
N HIS A 462 -38.47 2.61 -28.15
CA HIS A 462 -37.09 2.78 -27.70
C HIS A 462 -36.26 1.51 -27.77
N LEU A 463 -36.89 0.34 -28.06
CA LEU A 463 -36.20 -0.96 -28.05
C LEU A 463 -35.07 -1.00 -29.09
N LEU A 464 -33.85 -1.26 -28.61
CA LEU A 464 -32.62 -1.41 -29.38
C LEU A 464 -32.31 -2.85 -29.73
N GLN A 465 -32.59 -3.77 -28.79
CA GLN A 465 -32.23 -5.18 -28.89
C GLN A 465 -33.41 -6.06 -28.45
N LEU A 466 -33.86 -6.96 -29.35
CA LEU A 466 -34.86 -7.98 -29.10
C LEU A 466 -34.24 -9.34 -29.39
N ASN A 467 -34.02 -10.15 -28.35
CA ASN A 467 -33.54 -11.52 -28.47
C ASN A 467 -34.53 -12.51 -27.86
N LEU A 468 -35.24 -13.24 -28.72
CA LEU A 468 -36.18 -14.31 -28.34
C LEU A 468 -35.71 -15.70 -28.84
N SER A 469 -34.44 -15.81 -29.24
CA SER A 469 -33.90 -17.03 -29.89
C SER A 469 -33.92 -18.26 -28.97
N LYS A 470 -33.91 -19.44 -29.54
CA LYS A 470 -33.86 -20.71 -28.80
C LYS A 470 -34.95 -20.82 -27.74
N ASN A 471 -36.20 -20.80 -28.24
CA ASN A 471 -37.43 -20.98 -27.49
C ASN A 471 -38.38 -21.94 -28.27
N LEU A 472 -39.60 -22.11 -27.82
CA LEU A 472 -40.66 -22.88 -28.45
C LEU A 472 -41.75 -21.98 -29.06
N LEU A 473 -41.39 -20.73 -29.39
CA LEU A 473 -42.33 -19.73 -29.93
C LEU A 473 -42.86 -20.16 -31.27
N SER A 474 -44.15 -19.87 -31.54
CA SER A 474 -44.88 -20.26 -32.74
C SER A 474 -45.69 -19.06 -33.28
N GLY A 475 -46.47 -19.27 -34.38
CA GLY A 475 -47.19 -18.20 -35.01
C GLY A 475 -46.31 -17.35 -35.96
N SER A 476 -46.83 -16.23 -36.48
CA SER A 476 -46.14 -15.33 -37.40
C SER A 476 -45.30 -14.28 -36.68
N VAL A 477 -44.32 -13.72 -37.36
CA VAL A 477 -43.67 -12.48 -36.93
C VAL A 477 -44.71 -11.35 -36.98
N PRO A 478 -44.93 -10.60 -35.88
CA PRO A 478 -45.91 -9.50 -35.86
C PRO A 478 -45.57 -8.39 -36.85
N ALA A 479 -46.57 -7.90 -37.58
CA ALA A 479 -46.41 -6.77 -38.48
C ALA A 479 -46.08 -5.47 -37.71
N GLU A 480 -46.52 -5.36 -36.48
CA GLU A 480 -46.27 -4.26 -35.54
C GLU A 480 -44.78 -4.06 -35.24
N PHE A 481 -43.95 -5.08 -35.51
CA PHE A 481 -42.47 -4.91 -35.38
C PHE A 481 -41.94 -3.83 -36.34
N GLY A 482 -42.65 -3.48 -37.42
CA GLY A 482 -42.35 -2.31 -38.26
C GLY A 482 -42.36 -0.97 -37.51
N ASN A 483 -42.99 -0.92 -36.32
CA ASN A 483 -43.04 0.31 -35.48
C ASN A 483 -41.80 0.49 -34.57
N LEU A 484 -40.94 -0.52 -34.44
CA LEU A 484 -39.74 -0.50 -33.60
C LEU A 484 -38.66 0.44 -34.19
N ARG A 485 -38.87 1.74 -34.12
CA ARG A 485 -38.05 2.73 -34.83
C ARG A 485 -36.60 2.74 -34.44
N SER A 486 -36.28 2.37 -33.15
CA SER A 486 -34.92 2.41 -32.60
C SER A 486 -34.18 1.08 -32.78
N ILE A 487 -34.86 0.01 -33.14
CA ILE A 487 -34.33 -1.36 -33.13
C ILE A 487 -33.08 -1.52 -34.01
N GLN A 488 -32.07 -2.14 -33.45
CA GLN A 488 -30.81 -2.47 -34.11
C GLN A 488 -30.65 -3.98 -34.33
N VAL A 489 -31.11 -4.80 -33.37
CA VAL A 489 -30.93 -6.25 -33.39
C VAL A 489 -32.28 -6.93 -33.14
N ILE A 490 -32.66 -7.83 -34.03
CA ILE A 490 -33.77 -8.77 -33.87
C ILE A 490 -33.22 -10.18 -34.06
N ASP A 491 -33.25 -11.03 -33.02
CA ASP A 491 -32.95 -12.46 -33.10
C ASP A 491 -34.14 -13.30 -32.63
N LEU A 492 -34.79 -13.97 -33.56
CA LEU A 492 -35.90 -14.93 -33.37
C LEU A 492 -35.48 -16.36 -33.74
N SER A 493 -34.21 -16.59 -33.94
CA SER A 493 -33.70 -17.90 -34.45
C SER A 493 -33.99 -19.06 -33.52
N ASN A 494 -34.01 -20.27 -34.10
CA ASN A 494 -34.20 -21.51 -33.35
C ASN A 494 -35.53 -21.54 -32.55
N ASN A 495 -36.64 -21.31 -33.25
CA ASN A 495 -38.01 -21.37 -32.76
C ASN A 495 -38.90 -22.21 -33.68
N ALA A 496 -40.21 -22.23 -33.45
CA ALA A 496 -41.20 -22.85 -34.30
C ALA A 496 -42.09 -21.84 -35.03
N MET A 497 -41.56 -20.64 -35.33
CA MET A 497 -42.32 -19.56 -35.97
C MET A 497 -42.62 -19.89 -37.41
N SER A 498 -43.79 -19.46 -37.86
CA SER A 498 -44.36 -19.83 -39.15
C SER A 498 -45.01 -18.64 -39.89
N GLY A 499 -45.67 -18.84 -41.01
CA GLY A 499 -46.28 -17.73 -41.74
C GLY A 499 -45.32 -16.95 -42.60
N TYR A 500 -45.76 -15.79 -43.06
CA TYR A 500 -45.00 -14.91 -43.96
C TYR A 500 -44.21 -13.88 -43.14
N LEU A 501 -43.06 -13.44 -43.67
CA LEU A 501 -42.33 -12.32 -43.10
C LEU A 501 -43.04 -11.01 -43.47
N PRO A 502 -43.38 -10.14 -42.49
CA PRO A 502 -44.15 -8.91 -42.79
C PRO A 502 -43.31 -7.88 -43.56
N GLU A 503 -43.95 -7.17 -44.51
CA GLU A 503 -43.30 -6.13 -45.31
C GLU A 503 -42.97 -4.88 -44.50
N GLU A 504 -43.68 -4.67 -43.41
CA GLU A 504 -43.51 -3.58 -42.46
C GLU A 504 -42.09 -3.57 -41.84
N LEU A 505 -41.38 -4.70 -41.76
CA LEU A 505 -39.96 -4.75 -41.34
C LEU A 505 -39.07 -3.86 -42.22
N GLY A 506 -39.49 -3.55 -43.48
CA GLY A 506 -38.81 -2.62 -44.38
C GLY A 506 -38.82 -1.17 -43.88
N GLN A 507 -39.55 -0.85 -42.80
CA GLN A 507 -39.59 0.49 -42.19
C GLN A 507 -38.48 0.72 -41.21
N LEU A 508 -37.75 -0.34 -40.78
CA LEU A 508 -36.74 -0.32 -39.73
C LEU A 508 -35.39 0.23 -40.24
N GLN A 509 -35.26 1.55 -40.24
CA GLN A 509 -34.07 2.22 -40.79
C GLN A 509 -32.78 1.99 -39.99
N ASN A 510 -32.89 1.69 -38.68
CA ASN A 510 -31.76 1.50 -37.77
C ASN A 510 -31.37 0.01 -37.61
N LEU A 511 -32.13 -0.93 -38.22
CA LEU A 511 -31.89 -2.36 -38.09
C LEU A 511 -30.55 -2.77 -38.69
N ASP A 512 -29.61 -3.20 -37.84
CA ASP A 512 -28.27 -3.70 -38.20
C ASP A 512 -28.25 -5.24 -38.38
N SER A 513 -28.97 -5.95 -37.53
CA SER A 513 -28.95 -7.42 -37.50
C SER A 513 -30.38 -8.00 -37.47
N LEU A 514 -30.70 -8.90 -38.42
CA LEU A 514 -31.94 -9.67 -38.48
C LEU A 514 -31.62 -11.18 -38.59
N ILE A 515 -31.89 -11.93 -37.55
CA ILE A 515 -31.53 -13.36 -37.41
C ILE A 515 -32.81 -14.16 -37.18
N LEU A 516 -33.23 -14.94 -38.21
CA LEU A 516 -34.48 -15.72 -38.22
C LEU A 516 -34.25 -17.18 -38.53
N ASN A 517 -32.99 -17.63 -38.57
CA ASN A 517 -32.65 -19.02 -38.98
C ASN A 517 -33.27 -20.07 -38.08
N ASN A 518 -33.43 -21.29 -38.61
CA ASN A 518 -34.02 -22.47 -37.93
C ASN A 518 -35.44 -22.18 -37.40
N ASN A 519 -36.35 -21.89 -38.32
CA ASN A 519 -37.79 -21.72 -38.09
C ASN A 519 -38.58 -22.41 -39.20
N THR A 520 -39.89 -22.19 -39.28
CA THR A 520 -40.78 -22.69 -40.33
C THR A 520 -41.43 -21.56 -41.17
N LEU A 521 -40.76 -20.40 -41.19
CA LEU A 521 -41.22 -19.22 -41.97
C LEU A 521 -41.29 -19.57 -43.45
N ALA A 522 -42.33 -19.08 -44.15
CA ALA A 522 -42.63 -19.43 -45.52
C ALA A 522 -42.95 -18.19 -46.38
N GLY A 523 -43.19 -18.43 -47.67
CA GLY A 523 -43.49 -17.37 -48.62
C GLY A 523 -42.28 -16.68 -49.20
N GLU A 524 -42.47 -15.56 -49.89
CA GLU A 524 -41.37 -14.82 -50.50
C GLU A 524 -40.70 -13.88 -49.45
N ILE A 525 -39.41 -13.58 -49.66
CA ILE A 525 -38.70 -12.59 -48.87
C ILE A 525 -39.21 -11.22 -49.32
N PRO A 526 -39.77 -10.36 -48.43
CA PRO A 526 -40.30 -9.05 -48.79
C PRO A 526 -39.23 -8.16 -49.41
N ALA A 527 -39.54 -7.59 -50.61
CA ALA A 527 -38.62 -6.70 -51.29
C ALA A 527 -38.38 -5.40 -50.48
N GLN A 528 -39.30 -5.01 -49.61
CA GLN A 528 -39.24 -3.86 -48.71
C GLN A 528 -38.08 -3.94 -47.70
N LEU A 529 -37.64 -5.12 -47.35
CA LEU A 529 -36.42 -5.29 -46.50
C LEU A 529 -35.18 -4.65 -47.14
N ALA A 530 -35.17 -4.44 -48.43
CA ALA A 530 -34.09 -3.71 -49.08
C ALA A 530 -34.03 -2.23 -48.69
N ASN A 531 -35.07 -1.67 -48.06
CA ASN A 531 -35.10 -0.31 -47.53
C ASN A 531 -34.37 -0.16 -46.18
N CYS A 532 -34.05 -1.27 -45.52
CA CYS A 532 -33.22 -1.27 -44.29
C CYS A 532 -31.75 -1.04 -44.66
N PHE A 533 -31.37 0.22 -44.87
CA PHE A 533 -30.01 0.57 -45.35
C PHE A 533 -28.93 0.23 -44.36
N SER A 534 -29.22 0.23 -43.05
CA SER A 534 -28.32 -0.12 -41.96
C SER A 534 -28.07 -1.63 -41.79
N LEU A 535 -28.90 -2.49 -42.39
CA LEU A 535 -28.86 -3.93 -42.20
C LEU A 535 -27.53 -4.53 -42.70
N ASN A 536 -26.69 -5.00 -41.80
CA ASN A 536 -25.39 -5.60 -42.09
C ASN A 536 -25.38 -7.13 -41.92
N ILE A 537 -26.17 -7.66 -40.99
CA ILE A 537 -26.28 -9.09 -40.70
C ILE A 537 -27.69 -9.56 -41.02
N LEU A 538 -27.81 -10.49 -41.98
CA LEU A 538 -29.06 -11.15 -42.31
C LEU A 538 -28.83 -12.66 -42.28
N ASN A 539 -29.68 -13.40 -41.54
CA ASN A 539 -29.67 -14.84 -41.55
C ASN A 539 -31.11 -15.41 -41.60
N LEU A 540 -31.53 -15.88 -42.78
CA LEU A 540 -32.82 -16.50 -43.06
C LEU A 540 -32.69 -18.00 -43.29
N SER A 541 -31.51 -18.61 -43.04
CA SER A 541 -31.24 -20.01 -43.38
C SER A 541 -32.11 -20.96 -42.58
N TYR A 542 -32.31 -22.15 -43.15
CA TYR A 542 -33.11 -23.23 -42.54
C TYR A 542 -34.54 -22.81 -42.16
N ASN A 543 -35.28 -22.38 -43.22
CA ASN A 543 -36.69 -22.02 -43.19
C ASN A 543 -37.42 -22.65 -44.43
N ASN A 544 -38.64 -22.23 -44.70
CA ASN A 544 -39.43 -22.70 -45.86
C ASN A 544 -39.72 -21.55 -46.83
N PHE A 545 -38.82 -20.56 -46.96
CA PHE A 545 -38.96 -19.49 -47.91
C PHE A 545 -38.98 -19.97 -49.37
N SER A 546 -39.69 -19.25 -50.19
CA SER A 546 -39.90 -19.58 -51.64
C SER A 546 -39.65 -18.35 -52.49
N GLY A 547 -39.74 -18.51 -53.83
CA GLY A 547 -39.53 -17.41 -54.78
C GLY A 547 -38.07 -17.06 -54.98
N HIS A 548 -37.73 -15.78 -55.11
CA HIS A 548 -36.39 -15.32 -55.41
C HIS A 548 -35.88 -14.38 -54.32
N VAL A 549 -34.58 -14.44 -54.05
CA VAL A 549 -33.92 -13.45 -53.21
C VAL A 549 -34.01 -12.11 -53.91
N PRO A 550 -34.47 -10.98 -53.25
CA PRO A 550 -34.63 -9.69 -53.85
C PRO A 550 -33.33 -9.17 -54.51
N LEU A 551 -33.43 -8.67 -55.72
CA LEU A 551 -32.32 -8.24 -56.57
C LEU A 551 -31.75 -6.84 -56.15
N ALA A 552 -32.19 -6.28 -55.06
CA ALA A 552 -31.74 -4.99 -54.57
C ALA A 552 -30.24 -5.01 -54.19
N LYS A 553 -29.55 -3.86 -54.43
CA LYS A 553 -28.11 -3.71 -54.20
C LYS A 553 -27.70 -4.12 -52.75
N ASN A 554 -28.56 -3.84 -51.77
CA ASN A 554 -28.31 -4.15 -50.37
C ASN A 554 -28.31 -5.66 -50.10
N PHE A 555 -29.05 -6.52 -50.83
CA PHE A 555 -29.07 -7.96 -50.67
C PHE A 555 -27.82 -8.65 -51.23
N SER A 556 -27.14 -8.02 -52.19
CA SER A 556 -25.93 -8.58 -52.80
C SER A 556 -24.73 -8.66 -51.86
N LYS A 557 -24.80 -8.01 -50.70
CA LYS A 557 -23.71 -8.04 -49.69
C LYS A 557 -23.81 -9.26 -48.75
N PHE A 558 -25.00 -9.90 -48.66
CA PHE A 558 -25.19 -11.03 -47.77
C PHE A 558 -24.60 -12.30 -48.35
N PRO A 559 -23.89 -13.11 -47.55
CA PRO A 559 -23.32 -14.35 -48.02
C PRO A 559 -24.40 -15.39 -48.32
N MET A 560 -24.10 -16.33 -49.18
CA MET A 560 -25.06 -17.36 -49.60
C MET A 560 -25.56 -18.23 -48.45
N GLU A 561 -24.72 -18.37 -47.43
CA GLU A 561 -25.02 -19.10 -46.19
C GLU A 561 -26.25 -18.53 -45.47
N SER A 562 -26.52 -17.24 -45.63
CA SER A 562 -27.70 -16.57 -45.05
C SER A 562 -29.03 -17.08 -45.54
N PHE A 563 -29.03 -17.78 -46.68
CA PHE A 563 -30.24 -18.29 -47.36
C PHE A 563 -30.29 -19.84 -47.45
N LEU A 564 -29.25 -20.53 -47.04
CA LEU A 564 -29.18 -22.02 -47.10
C LEU A 564 -30.36 -22.67 -46.38
N GLY A 565 -30.71 -23.89 -46.80
CA GLY A 565 -31.75 -24.68 -46.13
C GLY A 565 -33.18 -24.22 -46.41
N ASN A 566 -33.41 -23.39 -47.46
CA ASN A 566 -34.72 -23.02 -47.98
C ASN A 566 -34.97 -23.72 -49.36
N PRO A 567 -35.64 -24.87 -49.36
CA PRO A 567 -35.69 -25.74 -50.58
C PRO A 567 -36.34 -25.08 -51.80
N MET A 568 -37.26 -24.12 -51.58
CA MET A 568 -38.03 -23.49 -52.67
C MET A 568 -37.55 -22.06 -53.01
N LEU A 569 -36.42 -21.62 -52.40
CA LEU A 569 -35.86 -20.27 -52.62
C LEU A 569 -34.80 -20.30 -53.72
N SER A 570 -34.96 -19.50 -54.75
CA SER A 570 -34.01 -19.36 -55.86
C SER A 570 -33.02 -18.22 -55.56
N VAL A 571 -31.76 -18.53 -55.50
CA VAL A 571 -30.67 -17.53 -55.35
C VAL A 571 -30.08 -17.26 -56.73
N HIS A 572 -30.15 -16.03 -57.26
CA HIS A 572 -29.58 -15.71 -58.58
C HIS A 572 -28.04 -15.61 -58.44
N CYS A 573 -27.36 -16.57 -59.06
CA CYS A 573 -25.90 -16.46 -59.29
C CYS A 573 -25.66 -15.55 -60.50
N LYS A 574 -24.90 -14.45 -60.33
CA LYS A 574 -24.53 -13.52 -61.40
C LYS A 574 -23.46 -14.05 -62.37
N ASP A 575 -22.90 -15.24 -62.17
CA ASP A 575 -21.89 -15.82 -63.05
C ASP A 575 -22.29 -17.23 -63.50
N SER A 576 -22.13 -17.46 -64.85
CA SER A 576 -22.47 -18.62 -65.64
C SER A 576 -21.69 -19.91 -65.36
N SER A 577 -21.40 -20.21 -64.10
CA SER A 577 -20.66 -21.43 -63.65
C SER A 577 -21.42 -22.35 -62.70
N CYS A 578 -22.76 -22.25 -62.62
CA CYS A 578 -23.59 -23.26 -61.98
C CYS A 578 -23.93 -24.40 -62.97
N GLY A 579 -22.93 -25.13 -63.39
CA GLY A 579 -23.09 -26.40 -64.12
C GLY A 579 -22.88 -27.57 -63.20
N ASN A 580 -23.84 -28.52 -63.18
CA ASN A 580 -23.83 -29.82 -62.54
C ASN A 580 -22.46 -30.29 -61.99
N SER A 581 -22.26 -30.21 -60.73
CA SER A 581 -21.12 -30.90 -60.07
C SER A 581 -21.58 -32.21 -59.51
N HIS A 582 -21.39 -33.29 -60.31
CA HIS A 582 -21.26 -34.62 -59.77
C HIS A 582 -20.20 -34.59 -58.65
N GLY A 583 -20.55 -35.18 -57.51
CA GLY A 583 -19.76 -35.27 -56.31
C GLY A 583 -18.30 -35.66 -56.56
N SER A 584 -17.38 -34.73 -56.39
CA SER A 584 -15.96 -34.98 -56.40
C SER A 584 -15.52 -35.33 -54.97
N LYS A 585 -15.12 -36.57 -54.77
CA LYS A 585 -14.48 -37.11 -53.54
C LYS A 585 -13.11 -36.46 -53.25
N VAL A 586 -12.76 -35.37 -53.94
CA VAL A 586 -11.47 -34.69 -53.81
C VAL A 586 -11.52 -33.59 -52.73
N THR A 587 -12.67 -32.95 -52.49
CA THR A 587 -12.81 -31.82 -51.54
C THR A 587 -12.67 -32.20 -50.05
N ILE A 588 -13.05 -33.45 -49.71
CA ILE A 588 -12.89 -33.94 -48.33
C ILE A 588 -11.40 -34.15 -47.98
N ARG A 589 -10.58 -34.64 -48.96
CA ARG A 589 -9.16 -34.84 -48.72
C ARG A 589 -8.37 -33.52 -48.58
N THR A 590 -8.73 -32.47 -49.30
CA THR A 590 -8.08 -31.14 -49.17
C THR A 590 -8.52 -30.44 -47.90
N ALA A 591 -9.78 -30.51 -47.48
CA ALA A 591 -10.24 -30.00 -46.21
C ALA A 591 -9.56 -30.68 -45.01
N ILE A 592 -9.45 -32.01 -45.05
CA ILE A 592 -8.73 -32.78 -44.02
C ILE A 592 -7.22 -32.42 -44.05
N ALA A 593 -6.61 -32.25 -45.22
CA ALA A 593 -5.21 -31.83 -45.31
C ALA A 593 -4.98 -30.41 -44.74
N CYS A 594 -5.91 -29.47 -44.97
CA CYS A 594 -5.85 -28.11 -44.38
C CYS A 594 -6.08 -28.13 -42.86
N ILE A 595 -6.99 -28.95 -42.36
CA ILE A 595 -7.20 -29.13 -40.91
C ILE A 595 -5.97 -29.78 -40.25
N ILE A 596 -5.40 -30.81 -40.88
CA ILE A 596 -4.19 -31.46 -40.36
C ILE A 596 -2.97 -30.50 -40.40
N SER A 597 -2.80 -29.72 -41.48
CA SER A 597 -1.74 -28.73 -41.57
C SER A 597 -1.91 -27.60 -40.56
N GLY A 598 -3.15 -27.12 -40.31
CA GLY A 598 -3.49 -26.17 -39.26
C GLY A 598 -3.15 -26.71 -37.86
N PHE A 599 -3.47 -27.98 -37.62
CA PHE A 599 -3.17 -28.65 -36.34
C PHE A 599 -1.67 -28.88 -36.15
N VAL A 600 -0.94 -29.21 -37.22
CA VAL A 600 0.52 -29.35 -37.18
C VAL A 600 1.20 -27.98 -36.93
N ILE A 601 0.72 -26.92 -37.57
CA ILE A 601 1.24 -25.53 -37.32
C ILE A 601 0.97 -25.13 -35.87
N LEU A 602 -0.25 -25.37 -35.35
CA LEU A 602 -0.59 -25.08 -33.96
C LEU A 602 0.28 -25.87 -32.99
N LEU A 603 0.50 -27.17 -33.28
CA LEU A 603 1.37 -28.04 -32.49
C LEU A 603 2.83 -27.59 -32.54
N CYS A 604 3.32 -27.16 -33.70
CA CYS A 604 4.66 -26.59 -33.85
C CYS A 604 4.82 -25.27 -33.07
N VAL A 605 3.81 -24.39 -33.09
CA VAL A 605 3.80 -23.15 -32.31
C VAL A 605 3.80 -23.46 -30.80
N LEU A 606 2.99 -24.46 -30.39
CA LEU A 606 2.94 -24.91 -29.01
C LEU A 606 4.25 -25.54 -28.55
N LEU A 607 4.87 -26.37 -29.39
CA LEU A 607 6.18 -26.96 -29.13
C LEU A 607 7.30 -25.93 -29.11
N LEU A 608 7.24 -24.90 -29.98
CA LEU A 608 8.14 -23.76 -29.95
C LEU A 608 7.96 -22.89 -28.68
N ALA A 609 6.72 -22.73 -28.22
CA ALA A 609 6.41 -22.05 -26.96
C ALA A 609 6.98 -22.85 -25.77
N ILE A 610 6.74 -24.17 -25.73
CA ILE A 610 7.26 -25.07 -24.70
C ILE A 610 8.80 -25.15 -24.78
N TYR A 611 9.38 -25.13 -26.00
CA TYR A 611 10.84 -25.09 -26.21
C TYR A 611 11.44 -23.76 -25.70
N LYS A 612 10.75 -22.62 -25.91
CA LYS A 612 11.15 -21.33 -25.32
C LYS A 612 11.04 -21.31 -23.79
N ILE A 613 10.00 -21.98 -23.23
CA ILE A 613 9.81 -22.08 -21.77
C ILE A 613 10.84 -23.03 -21.12
N LYS A 614 11.24 -24.10 -21.84
CA LYS A 614 12.19 -25.12 -21.34
C LYS A 614 13.66 -24.82 -21.66
N ARG A 615 13.99 -23.78 -22.42
CA ARG A 615 15.39 -23.35 -22.50
C ARG A 615 15.76 -22.80 -21.11
N PRO A 616 16.74 -23.42 -20.41
CA PRO A 616 17.43 -22.70 -19.35
C PRO A 616 18.00 -21.45 -20.01
N GLN A 617 17.65 -20.29 -19.47
CA GLN A 617 18.32 -19.06 -19.88
C GLN A 617 19.81 -19.31 -19.71
N PRO A 618 20.66 -19.05 -20.72
CA PRO A 618 22.08 -19.04 -20.49
C PRO A 618 22.33 -18.06 -19.35
N PRO A 619 23.29 -18.35 -18.46
CA PRO A 619 23.62 -17.42 -17.40
C PRO A 619 23.91 -16.09 -18.09
N ILE A 620 23.18 -15.07 -17.69
CA ILE A 620 23.40 -13.69 -18.13
C ILE A 620 24.84 -13.42 -17.75
N LYS A 621 25.72 -13.45 -18.74
CA LYS A 621 27.06 -12.86 -18.59
C LYS A 621 26.78 -11.43 -18.18
N ALA A 622 27.13 -11.11 -16.95
CA ALA A 622 27.19 -9.74 -16.48
C ALA A 622 27.91 -8.92 -17.54
N SER A 623 27.14 -8.13 -18.25
CA SER A 623 27.70 -7.08 -19.10
C SER A 623 28.16 -6.03 -18.10
N ASP A 624 29.47 -6.03 -17.83
CA ASP A 624 30.16 -4.94 -17.15
C ASP A 624 30.02 -3.66 -17.97
N LYS A 625 28.89 -3.00 -17.81
CA LYS A 625 28.77 -1.56 -18.01
C LYS A 625 28.07 -1.02 -16.80
N PRO A 626 28.75 -0.25 -15.95
CA PRO A 626 28.09 0.45 -14.86
C PRO A 626 27.12 1.45 -15.48
N VAL A 627 25.85 1.29 -15.16
CA VAL A 627 24.87 2.37 -15.32
C VAL A 627 25.29 3.42 -14.29
N GLN A 628 25.99 4.44 -14.76
CA GLN A 628 26.35 5.62 -13.98
C GLN A 628 25.08 6.46 -13.79
N GLY A 629 24.37 6.20 -12.69
CA GLY A 629 23.56 7.21 -12.04
C GLY A 629 24.39 7.80 -10.90
N PRO A 630 24.32 9.10 -10.59
CA PRO A 630 25.07 9.68 -9.48
C PRO A 630 24.66 8.99 -8.18
N PRO A 631 25.63 8.65 -7.30
CA PRO A 631 25.34 7.99 -6.03
C PRO A 631 24.53 8.93 -5.16
N LYS A 632 23.32 8.50 -4.79
CA LYS A 632 22.47 9.23 -3.83
C LYS A 632 23.05 9.06 -2.44
N ILE A 633 23.60 10.13 -1.88
CA ILE A 633 24.11 10.19 -0.53
C ILE A 633 23.14 10.99 0.31
N VAL A 634 22.68 10.41 1.40
CA VAL A 634 21.97 11.13 2.44
C VAL A 634 22.91 11.36 3.61
N LEU A 635 23.06 12.62 3.95
CA LEU A 635 24.05 13.13 4.88
C LEU A 635 23.61 13.02 6.32
N LEU A 636 24.58 12.89 7.10
CA LEU A 636 24.83 12.80 8.50
C LEU A 636 24.95 14.13 9.20
N GLN A 637 24.37 14.20 10.39
CA GLN A 637 24.76 15.20 11.38
C GLN A 637 26.07 14.74 12.05
N MET A 638 27.19 15.41 11.81
CA MET A 638 28.35 15.55 12.69
C MET A 638 29.55 16.16 11.97
N ASP A 639 30.53 16.68 12.72
CA ASP A 639 31.78 17.34 12.35
C ASP A 639 32.76 16.50 11.49
N MET A 640 32.26 15.62 10.64
CA MET A 640 33.07 14.80 9.75
C MET A 640 33.00 15.30 8.31
N ALA A 641 34.14 15.28 7.62
CA ALA A 641 34.20 15.52 6.20
C ALA A 641 33.22 14.59 5.46
N ILE A 642 32.45 15.14 4.52
CA ILE A 642 31.53 14.38 3.68
C ILE A 642 32.29 13.29 2.96
N HIS A 643 31.95 12.01 3.23
CA HIS A 643 32.48 10.87 2.48
C HIS A 643 31.43 10.41 1.50
N THR A 644 31.82 10.21 0.24
CA THR A 644 30.96 9.69 -0.80
C THR A 644 30.85 8.17 -0.69
N TYR A 645 29.78 7.59 -1.25
CA TYR A 645 29.64 6.13 -1.38
C TYR A 645 30.91 5.50 -2.01
N ASP A 646 31.46 6.15 -3.04
CA ASP A 646 32.69 5.72 -3.72
C ASP A 646 33.93 5.80 -2.82
N ASP A 647 33.98 6.73 -1.84
CA ASP A 647 35.06 6.76 -0.86
C ASP A 647 34.98 5.54 0.06
N ILE A 648 33.80 5.18 0.55
CA ILE A 648 33.60 3.98 1.39
C ILE A 648 33.95 2.72 0.60
N MET A 649 33.49 2.60 -0.65
CA MET A 649 33.83 1.46 -1.52
C MET A 649 35.32 1.35 -1.78
N ARG A 650 36.04 2.47 -2.00
CA ARG A 650 37.51 2.48 -2.15
C ARG A 650 38.19 2.07 -0.85
N LEU A 651 37.80 2.60 0.28
CA LEU A 651 38.41 2.32 1.58
C LEU A 651 38.19 0.89 2.06
N THR A 652 37.12 0.24 1.61
CA THR A 652 36.77 -1.14 1.91
C THR A 652 37.04 -2.10 0.75
N GLU A 653 37.72 -1.63 -0.33
CA GLU A 653 37.97 -2.42 -1.54
C GLU A 653 36.72 -3.13 -2.05
N ASN A 654 35.64 -2.35 -2.24
CA ASN A 654 34.31 -2.83 -2.63
C ASN A 654 33.70 -3.81 -1.62
N LEU A 655 33.81 -3.52 -0.33
CA LEU A 655 33.33 -4.39 0.78
C LEU A 655 33.95 -5.78 0.70
N SER A 656 35.28 -5.84 0.55
CA SER A 656 36.05 -7.08 0.52
C SER A 656 35.95 -7.84 1.84
N GLU A 657 35.97 -9.16 1.74
CA GLU A 657 35.86 -10.09 2.87
C GLU A 657 36.90 -9.85 3.99
N LYS A 658 38.06 -9.30 3.65
CA LYS A 658 39.12 -8.99 4.64
C LYS A 658 38.72 -7.91 5.67
N TYR A 659 37.69 -7.10 5.37
CA TYR A 659 37.18 -6.07 6.26
C TYR A 659 35.99 -6.50 7.07
N ILE A 660 35.52 -7.73 6.91
CA ILE A 660 34.36 -8.26 7.64
C ILE A 660 34.72 -8.43 9.12
N ILE A 661 33.84 -7.89 9.97
CA ILE A 661 33.91 -7.98 11.43
C ILE A 661 32.74 -8.73 12.05
N GLY A 662 31.67 -9.00 11.26
CA GLY A 662 30.53 -9.76 11.72
C GLY A 662 29.58 -10.17 10.61
N TYR A 663 28.87 -11.29 10.83
CA TYR A 663 27.83 -11.80 9.96
C TYR A 663 26.51 -11.86 10.71
N GLY A 664 25.43 -11.34 10.13
CA GLY A 664 24.06 -11.54 10.56
C GLY A 664 23.27 -12.36 9.55
N ALA A 665 22.06 -12.79 9.89
CA ALA A 665 21.19 -13.59 9.02
C ALA A 665 20.84 -12.85 7.70
N SER A 666 20.69 -11.53 7.76
CA SER A 666 20.30 -10.65 6.63
C SER A 666 21.35 -9.58 6.33
N SER A 667 22.48 -9.55 7.05
CA SER A 667 23.48 -8.48 6.97
C SER A 667 24.89 -8.95 7.13
N THR A 668 25.85 -8.15 6.64
CA THR A 668 27.28 -8.29 6.89
C THR A 668 27.84 -6.96 7.36
N VAL A 669 28.66 -6.96 8.40
CA VAL A 669 29.26 -5.75 8.98
C VAL A 669 30.74 -5.71 8.62
N TYR A 670 31.19 -4.54 8.12
CA TYR A 670 32.57 -4.30 7.70
C TYR A 670 33.21 -3.18 8.52
N LYS A 671 34.49 -3.29 8.81
CA LYS A 671 35.28 -2.18 9.38
C LYS A 671 35.77 -1.26 8.26
N CYS A 672 35.52 0.03 8.37
CA CYS A 672 36.04 1.03 7.46
C CYS A 672 36.84 2.08 8.21
N VAL A 673 38.08 2.31 7.84
CA VAL A 673 38.92 3.36 8.45
C VAL A 673 38.90 4.57 7.53
N LEU A 674 38.30 5.65 7.99
CA LEU A 674 38.17 6.90 7.24
C LEU A 674 39.53 7.60 7.07
N LYS A 675 39.65 8.53 6.12
CA LYS A 675 40.86 9.34 5.90
C LYS A 675 41.31 10.14 7.15
N SER A 676 40.38 10.43 8.05
CA SER A 676 40.65 11.07 9.34
C SER A 676 41.33 10.17 10.36
N GLY A 677 41.48 8.86 10.07
CA GLY A 677 41.94 7.85 11.01
C GLY A 677 40.84 7.25 11.90
N LYS A 678 39.63 7.80 11.91
CA LYS A 678 38.50 7.26 12.67
C LYS A 678 37.98 5.98 12.00
N ALA A 679 37.78 4.92 12.80
CA ALA A 679 37.14 3.70 12.34
C ALA A 679 35.60 3.81 12.48
N ILE A 680 34.88 3.32 11.49
CA ILE A 680 33.42 3.15 11.50
C ILE A 680 33.06 1.71 11.15
N ALA A 681 31.87 1.27 11.59
CA ALA A 681 31.27 0.00 11.18
C ALA A 681 30.25 0.26 10.06
N VAL A 682 30.36 -0.49 8.96
CA VAL A 682 29.48 -0.42 7.81
C VAL A 682 28.65 -1.69 7.77
N LYS A 683 27.36 -1.61 8.14
CA LYS A 683 26.43 -2.74 8.08
C LYS A 683 25.76 -2.75 6.70
N ARG A 684 25.96 -3.80 5.92
CA ARG A 684 25.32 -4.03 4.63
C ARG A 684 24.13 -4.96 4.79
N LEU A 685 22.94 -4.52 4.41
CA LEU A 685 21.71 -5.29 4.43
C LEU A 685 21.39 -5.76 3.00
N TYR A 686 21.10 -7.04 2.82
CA TYR A 686 20.85 -7.62 1.49
C TYR A 686 19.39 -7.48 1.10
N SER A 687 19.13 -6.82 -0.04
CA SER A 687 17.78 -6.62 -0.59
C SER A 687 17.14 -7.87 -1.21
N GLN A 688 17.91 -8.94 -1.40
CA GLN A 688 17.39 -10.21 -1.94
C GLN A 688 16.47 -10.98 -1.00
N TYR A 689 16.46 -10.64 0.29
CA TYR A 689 15.56 -11.20 1.29
C TYR A 689 14.55 -10.13 1.71
N ASN A 690 13.26 -10.44 1.65
CA ASN A 690 12.17 -9.55 2.07
C ASN A 690 12.34 -8.99 3.51
N HIS A 691 13.23 -9.58 4.30
CA HIS A 691 13.57 -9.14 5.66
C HIS A 691 14.57 -7.99 5.70
N GLY A 692 15.57 -7.95 4.80
CA GLY A 692 16.66 -6.96 4.87
C GLY A 692 16.20 -5.50 4.63
N ALA A 693 15.19 -5.29 3.79
CA ALA A 693 14.60 -3.97 3.57
C ALA A 693 13.85 -3.46 4.81
N ARG A 694 13.08 -4.35 5.47
CA ARG A 694 12.35 -4.02 6.69
C ARG A 694 13.28 -3.75 7.88
N GLU A 695 14.36 -4.51 8.01
CA GLU A 695 15.37 -4.28 9.05
C GLU A 695 16.03 -2.93 8.88
N PHE A 696 16.37 -2.56 7.62
CA PHE A 696 16.95 -1.26 7.31
C PHE A 696 16.02 -0.10 7.71
N GLU A 697 14.74 -0.18 7.34
CA GLU A 697 13.74 0.83 7.70
C GLU A 697 13.55 0.90 9.21
N THR A 698 13.41 -0.24 9.87
CA THR A 698 13.24 -0.31 11.33
C THR A 698 14.43 0.30 12.07
N GLU A 699 15.68 0.07 11.64
CA GLU A 699 16.87 0.68 12.24
C GLU A 699 16.88 2.21 12.03
N LEU A 700 16.51 2.70 10.85
CA LEU A 700 16.39 4.15 10.62
C LEU A 700 15.31 4.79 11.48
N GLU A 701 14.15 4.14 11.59
CA GLU A 701 13.01 4.62 12.37
C GLU A 701 13.30 4.68 13.87
N THR A 702 14.09 3.76 14.37
CA THR A 702 14.32 3.60 15.82
C THR A 702 15.56 4.36 16.30
N VAL A 703 16.73 4.11 15.69
CA VAL A 703 18.00 4.72 16.14
C VAL A 703 18.43 5.93 15.33
N GLY A 704 17.80 6.22 14.20
CA GLY A 704 18.16 7.36 13.36
C GLY A 704 18.06 8.71 14.06
N SER A 705 17.08 8.86 14.96
CA SER A 705 16.76 10.12 15.64
C SER A 705 17.19 10.20 17.11
N ILE A 706 17.59 9.07 17.73
CA ILE A 706 17.92 9.02 19.16
C ILE A 706 19.44 9.00 19.39
N ARG A 707 19.88 9.55 20.51
CA ARG A 707 21.28 9.56 20.93
C ARG A 707 21.37 9.31 22.43
N HIS A 708 22.10 8.27 22.79
CA HIS A 708 22.37 7.96 24.19
C HIS A 708 23.76 7.31 24.31
N ARG A 709 24.50 7.56 25.41
CA ARG A 709 25.87 7.05 25.60
C ARG A 709 25.99 5.53 25.54
N ASN A 710 24.93 4.81 25.91
CA ASN A 710 24.88 3.35 25.89
C ASN A 710 24.10 2.77 24.69
N LEU A 711 23.95 3.52 23.61
CA LEU A 711 23.42 3.07 22.32
C LEU A 711 24.45 3.33 21.24
N VAL A 712 24.58 2.39 20.28
CA VAL A 712 25.46 2.60 19.13
C VAL A 712 24.88 3.72 18.25
N SER A 713 25.71 4.74 17.95
CA SER A 713 25.25 5.90 17.18
C SER A 713 25.22 5.59 15.69
N LEU A 714 24.05 5.78 15.05
CA LEU A 714 23.92 5.75 13.61
C LEU A 714 24.33 7.11 13.03
N HIS A 715 25.37 7.12 12.18
CA HIS A 715 25.90 8.31 11.55
C HIS A 715 25.27 8.58 10.19
N GLY A 716 24.64 7.58 9.54
CA GLY A 716 23.98 7.71 8.27
C GLY A 716 23.78 6.42 7.54
N PHE A 717 23.29 6.56 6.34
CA PHE A 717 22.98 5.43 5.50
C PHE A 717 23.22 5.73 4.02
N SER A 718 23.28 4.69 3.20
CA SER A 718 23.32 4.80 1.74
C SER A 718 22.41 3.76 1.12
N LEU A 719 21.60 4.18 0.16
CA LEU A 719 20.77 3.30 -0.66
C LEU A 719 21.57 2.84 -1.88
N SER A 720 21.65 1.52 -2.11
CA SER A 720 22.37 0.94 -3.23
C SER A 720 21.59 -0.22 -3.83
N PRO A 721 21.60 -0.40 -5.16
CA PRO A 721 21.02 -1.58 -5.83
C PRO A 721 21.61 -2.91 -5.34
N ASN A 722 22.85 -2.88 -4.82
CA ASN A 722 23.56 -4.06 -4.31
C ASN A 722 23.41 -4.30 -2.81
N GLY A 723 22.46 -3.62 -2.15
CA GLY A 723 22.19 -3.69 -0.71
C GLY A 723 22.38 -2.34 -0.02
N ASN A 724 21.50 -2.03 0.93
CA ASN A 724 21.52 -0.79 1.70
C ASN A 724 22.63 -0.83 2.75
N LEU A 725 23.26 0.32 3.00
CA LEU A 725 24.34 0.46 3.98
C LEU A 725 23.91 1.36 5.13
N LEU A 726 24.25 0.96 6.37
CA LEU A 726 24.15 1.76 7.57
C LEU A 726 25.54 2.01 8.15
N PHE A 727 25.80 3.22 8.64
CA PHE A 727 27.13 3.63 9.15
C PHE A 727 27.04 3.90 10.64
N TYR A 728 27.79 3.13 11.44
CA TYR A 728 27.82 3.17 12.90
C TYR A 728 29.20 3.51 13.44
N ASP A 729 29.26 3.91 14.73
CA ASP A 729 30.53 3.90 15.44
C ASP A 729 31.11 2.49 15.49
N TYR A 730 32.43 2.37 15.31
CA TYR A 730 33.14 1.11 15.48
C TYR A 730 33.45 0.87 16.96
N MET A 731 33.15 -0.33 17.46
CA MET A 731 33.37 -0.73 18.84
C MET A 731 34.59 -1.67 18.93
N GLU A 732 35.65 -1.22 19.58
CA GLU A 732 36.99 -1.82 19.55
C GLU A 732 37.05 -3.21 20.20
N ASN A 733 36.26 -3.42 21.27
CA ASN A 733 36.24 -4.67 22.02
C ASN A 733 35.19 -5.68 21.54
N GLY A 734 34.50 -5.40 20.40
CA GLY A 734 33.52 -6.30 19.79
C GLY A 734 32.27 -6.52 20.64
N SER A 735 31.65 -7.70 20.55
CA SER A 735 30.45 -8.03 21.32
C SER A 735 30.75 -8.68 22.69
N LEU A 736 29.86 -8.52 23.64
CA LEU A 736 29.91 -9.21 24.93
C LEU A 736 29.93 -10.73 24.76
N TRP A 737 29.22 -11.27 23.75
CA TRP A 737 29.23 -12.69 23.44
C TRP A 737 30.62 -13.19 23.04
N ASP A 738 31.35 -12.44 22.21
CA ASP A 738 32.70 -12.77 21.77
C ASP A 738 33.67 -12.85 22.96
N LEU A 739 33.51 -11.99 23.97
CA LEU A 739 34.35 -11.98 25.16
C LEU A 739 33.99 -13.10 26.15
N LEU A 740 32.71 -13.45 26.32
CA LEU A 740 32.25 -14.50 27.21
C LEU A 740 32.44 -15.90 26.60
N HIS A 741 32.14 -16.10 25.32
CA HIS A 741 31.96 -17.38 24.67
C HIS A 741 32.82 -17.59 23.41
N GLY A 742 33.49 -16.57 22.92
CA GLY A 742 34.31 -16.63 21.69
C GLY A 742 35.56 -17.49 21.84
N PRO A 743 36.16 -17.94 20.71
CA PRO A 743 37.33 -18.83 20.71
C PRO A 743 38.61 -18.16 21.20
N SER A 744 38.68 -16.83 21.21
CA SER A 744 39.83 -16.08 21.70
C SER A 744 39.57 -15.43 23.05
N LYS A 745 39.51 -16.24 24.13
CA LYS A 745 39.43 -15.71 25.52
C LYS A 745 40.73 -14.98 25.91
N LYS A 746 41.06 -13.87 25.21
CA LYS A 746 42.30 -13.10 25.54
C LYS A 746 42.10 -12.11 26.67
N VAL A 747 40.87 -11.69 26.91
CA VAL A 747 40.55 -10.70 27.94
C VAL A 747 39.67 -11.38 28.98
N LYS A 748 40.13 -11.35 30.22
CA LYS A 748 39.36 -11.83 31.37
C LYS A 748 38.53 -10.69 31.94
N LEU A 749 37.21 -10.87 31.95
CA LEU A 749 36.28 -9.90 32.52
C LEU A 749 36.13 -10.13 34.01
N ASP A 750 36.67 -9.23 34.82
CA ASP A 750 36.52 -9.21 36.26
C ASP A 750 35.10 -8.76 36.68
N TRP A 751 34.78 -8.97 37.98
CA TRP A 751 33.46 -8.62 38.52
C TRP A 751 33.04 -7.17 38.24
N GLU A 752 33.95 -6.21 38.46
CA GLU A 752 33.65 -4.76 38.30
C GLU A 752 33.36 -4.42 36.86
N THR A 753 34.11 -4.95 35.90
CA THR A 753 33.88 -4.76 34.48
C THR A 753 32.55 -5.36 34.03
N ARG A 754 32.21 -6.59 34.48
CA ARG A 754 30.92 -7.24 34.18
C ARG A 754 29.75 -6.42 34.72
N LEU A 755 29.89 -5.89 35.92
CA LEU A 755 28.86 -5.06 36.54
C LEU A 755 28.69 -3.71 35.79
N ARG A 756 29.79 -3.10 35.34
CA ARG A 756 29.78 -1.86 34.54
C ARG A 756 29.06 -2.12 33.20
N ILE A 757 29.35 -3.21 32.54
CA ILE A 757 28.67 -3.62 31.29
C ILE A 757 27.16 -3.79 31.55
N ALA A 758 26.77 -4.46 32.63
CA ALA A 758 25.37 -4.64 32.99
C ALA A 758 24.66 -3.31 33.27
N VAL A 759 25.34 -2.39 34.01
CA VAL A 759 24.81 -1.02 34.27
C VAL A 759 24.58 -0.26 32.96
N GLY A 760 25.58 -0.22 32.06
CA GLY A 760 25.49 0.47 30.80
C GLY A 760 24.34 -0.04 29.91
N ALA A 761 24.23 -1.37 29.78
CA ALA A 761 23.14 -1.98 29.00
C ALA A 761 21.77 -1.69 29.62
N ALA A 762 21.65 -1.73 30.97
CA ALA A 762 20.41 -1.40 31.68
C ALA A 762 20.02 0.07 31.51
N GLN A 763 20.99 0.99 31.51
CA GLN A 763 20.73 2.43 31.24
C GLN A 763 20.31 2.69 29.80
N GLY A 764 20.90 2.00 28.82
CA GLY A 764 20.48 2.08 27.42
C GLY A 764 19.04 1.63 27.24
N LEU A 765 18.64 0.49 27.85
CA LEU A 765 17.25 0.00 27.81
C LEU A 765 16.30 0.91 28.59
N ALA A 766 16.70 1.45 29.73
CA ALA A 766 15.89 2.40 30.49
C ALA A 766 15.56 3.65 29.66
N TYR A 767 16.55 4.20 28.95
CA TYR A 767 16.34 5.31 28.02
C TYR A 767 15.33 4.98 26.91
N LEU A 768 15.43 3.80 26.27
CA LEU A 768 14.50 3.36 25.23
C LEU A 768 13.06 3.22 25.73
N HIS A 769 12.91 2.69 26.97
CA HIS A 769 11.60 2.38 27.54
C HIS A 769 10.89 3.59 28.14
N HIS A 770 11.62 4.57 28.68
CA HIS A 770 11.06 5.61 29.52
C HIS A 770 11.30 7.03 29.03
N ASP A 771 12.45 7.30 28.36
CA ASP A 771 12.82 8.64 27.92
C ASP A 771 12.51 8.89 26.43
N CYS A 772 12.26 7.81 25.64
CA CYS A 772 11.81 7.92 24.25
C CYS A 772 10.30 8.05 24.17
N ASN A 773 9.83 8.93 23.26
CA ASN A 773 8.42 9.05 22.93
C ASN A 773 8.24 9.00 21.39
N PRO A 774 7.63 7.95 20.84
CA PRO A 774 7.10 6.74 21.52
C PRO A 774 8.20 5.90 22.15
N ARG A 775 7.88 5.14 23.23
CA ARG A 775 8.82 4.21 23.82
C ARG A 775 9.23 3.13 22.85
N ILE A 776 10.49 2.70 22.92
CA ILE A 776 11.07 1.71 22.00
C ILE A 776 11.34 0.42 22.76
N VAL A 777 10.80 -0.70 22.27
CA VAL A 777 11.10 -2.05 22.75
C VAL A 777 12.07 -2.69 21.77
N HIS A 778 13.25 -3.13 22.27
CA HIS A 778 14.34 -3.61 21.43
C HIS A 778 14.06 -4.96 20.77
N ARG A 779 13.44 -5.91 21.50
CA ARG A 779 13.02 -7.26 21.10
C ARG A 779 14.12 -8.27 20.86
N ASP A 780 15.37 -7.85 20.70
CA ASP A 780 16.52 -8.75 20.50
C ASP A 780 17.69 -8.42 21.44
N VAL A 781 17.38 -8.23 22.72
CA VAL A 781 18.39 -8.02 23.78
C VAL A 781 19.09 -9.34 24.04
N LYS A 782 20.40 -9.41 23.71
CA LYS A 782 21.27 -10.58 23.85
C LYS A 782 22.73 -10.16 23.94
N SER A 783 23.61 -11.02 24.44
CA SER A 783 25.03 -10.71 24.60
C SER A 783 25.75 -10.36 23.28
N SER A 784 25.34 -10.89 22.13
CA SER A 784 25.93 -10.51 20.82
C SER A 784 25.50 -9.14 20.32
N ASN A 785 24.42 -8.55 20.83
CA ASN A 785 23.94 -7.22 20.48
C ASN A 785 24.35 -6.14 21.49
N ILE A 786 25.16 -6.49 22.48
CA ILE A 786 25.82 -5.55 23.41
C ILE A 786 27.26 -5.43 22.96
N LEU A 787 27.61 -4.30 22.36
CA LEU A 787 28.96 -4.00 21.87
C LEU A 787 29.72 -3.18 22.91
N LEU A 788 31.04 -3.33 22.92
CA LEU A 788 31.91 -2.72 23.91
C LEU A 788 32.94 -1.81 23.25
N ASP A 789 33.03 -0.56 23.72
CA ASP A 789 34.04 0.40 23.27
C ASP A 789 35.45 0.11 23.87
N GLU A 790 36.43 0.99 23.59
CA GLU A 790 37.79 0.89 24.08
C GLU A 790 37.92 0.86 25.62
N HIS A 791 36.88 1.33 26.33
CA HIS A 791 36.83 1.42 27.79
C HIS A 791 35.95 0.34 28.42
N PHE A 792 35.47 -0.63 27.65
CA PHE A 792 34.47 -1.63 28.04
C PHE A 792 33.12 -1.02 28.47
N GLU A 793 32.77 0.17 28.02
CA GLU A 793 31.41 0.69 28.16
C GLU A 793 30.46 -0.03 27.18
N ALA A 794 29.25 -0.37 27.65
CA ALA A 794 28.28 -1.11 26.89
C ALA A 794 27.43 -0.20 26.00
N HIS A 795 27.25 -0.63 24.74
CA HIS A 795 26.40 0.03 23.75
C HIS A 795 25.46 -1.00 23.11
N LEU A 796 24.14 -0.77 23.23
CA LEU A 796 23.13 -1.61 22.57
C LEU A 796 23.16 -1.35 21.06
N SER A 797 23.06 -2.42 20.28
CA SER A 797 23.11 -2.44 18.82
C SER A 797 22.04 -3.32 18.21
N ASP A 798 21.89 -3.30 16.90
CA ASP A 798 20.99 -4.14 16.09
C ASP A 798 19.50 -3.95 16.41
N PHE A 799 18.97 -2.82 15.96
CA PHE A 799 17.57 -2.42 16.12
C PHE A 799 16.66 -2.89 14.96
N GLY A 800 17.14 -3.82 14.11
CA GLY A 800 16.45 -4.28 12.90
C GLY A 800 15.07 -4.88 13.14
N ILE A 801 14.75 -5.32 14.36
CA ILE A 801 13.43 -5.83 14.75
C ILE A 801 12.80 -5.06 15.92
N ALA A 802 13.34 -3.91 16.31
CA ALA A 802 12.81 -3.08 17.39
C ALA A 802 11.39 -2.58 17.07
N LYS A 803 10.64 -2.17 18.10
CA LYS A 803 9.26 -1.73 17.97
C LYS A 803 8.97 -0.50 18.79
N CYS A 804 8.48 0.55 18.11
CA CYS A 804 7.92 1.71 18.78
C CYS A 804 6.53 1.36 19.36
N VAL A 805 6.30 1.72 20.63
CA VAL A 805 5.04 1.51 21.33
C VAL A 805 4.54 2.85 21.88
N PRO A 806 3.40 3.37 21.42
CA PRO A 806 2.85 4.65 21.90
C PRO A 806 2.63 4.65 23.41
N ALA A 807 2.80 5.82 24.05
CA ALA A 807 2.61 5.97 25.49
C ALA A 807 1.21 5.60 25.98
N ALA A 808 0.18 5.78 25.14
CA ALA A 808 -1.20 5.43 25.46
C ALA A 808 -1.49 3.92 25.47
N LYS A 809 -0.56 3.06 24.95
CA LYS A 809 -0.76 1.61 24.87
C LYS A 809 0.14 0.88 25.88
N THR A 810 -0.43 -0.08 26.57
CA THR A 810 0.32 -0.92 27.51
C THR A 810 1.16 -2.01 26.83
N HIS A 811 0.81 -2.39 25.61
CA HIS A 811 1.51 -3.42 24.82
C HIS A 811 1.23 -3.23 23.31
N ALA A 812 2.05 -3.87 22.46
CA ALA A 812 1.81 -4.00 21.02
C ALA A 812 1.59 -5.48 20.67
N SER A 813 0.53 -5.79 19.94
CA SER A 813 0.36 -7.14 19.36
C SER A 813 1.22 -7.24 18.10
N THR A 814 2.07 -8.27 18.02
CA THR A 814 3.03 -8.44 16.90
C THR A 814 3.48 -9.88 16.81
N TYR A 815 4.00 -10.30 15.65
CA TYR A 815 4.65 -11.60 15.52
C TYR A 815 5.78 -11.73 16.53
N VAL A 816 5.94 -12.95 17.07
CA VAL A 816 7.03 -13.26 17.98
C VAL A 816 8.34 -13.27 17.18
N LEU A 817 9.22 -12.35 17.50
CA LEU A 817 10.57 -12.21 16.93
C LEU A 817 11.58 -12.08 18.07
N GLY A 818 12.81 -12.46 17.81
CA GLY A 818 13.91 -12.43 18.77
C GLY A 818 14.73 -13.73 18.72
N THR A 819 15.74 -13.84 19.58
CA THR A 819 16.68 -14.96 19.60
C THR A 819 16.24 -16.01 20.64
N ILE A 820 16.21 -17.30 20.24
CA ILE A 820 15.85 -18.41 21.12
C ILE A 820 16.78 -18.39 22.35
N GLY A 821 16.21 -18.59 23.54
CA GLY A 821 16.90 -18.52 24.83
C GLY A 821 16.77 -17.18 25.54
N TYR A 822 16.46 -16.07 24.79
CA TYR A 822 16.25 -14.74 25.35
C TYR A 822 14.79 -14.26 25.24
N ILE A 823 13.96 -14.94 24.42
CA ILE A 823 12.56 -14.56 24.20
C ILE A 823 11.75 -14.77 25.49
N ASP A 824 11.02 -13.73 25.89
CA ASP A 824 10.05 -13.77 26.98
C ASP A 824 8.96 -14.83 26.71
N PRO A 825 8.78 -15.83 27.58
CA PRO A 825 7.80 -16.89 27.41
C PRO A 825 6.35 -16.38 27.31
N GLU A 826 6.01 -15.30 28.02
CA GLU A 826 4.67 -14.70 27.93
C GLU A 826 4.46 -13.99 26.59
N TYR A 827 5.44 -13.25 26.09
CA TYR A 827 5.43 -12.69 24.74
C TYR A 827 5.33 -13.79 23.68
N ALA A 828 6.10 -14.87 23.81
CA ALA A 828 6.05 -16.01 22.90
C ALA A 828 4.66 -16.65 22.83
N ARG A 829 3.96 -16.73 23.96
CA ARG A 829 2.63 -17.35 24.08
C ARG A 829 1.49 -16.43 23.63
N THR A 830 1.56 -15.12 23.93
CA THR A 830 0.44 -14.19 23.76
C THR A 830 0.58 -13.25 22.59
N SER A 831 1.78 -13.18 21.98
CA SER A 831 2.14 -12.18 20.96
C SER A 831 1.95 -10.72 21.42
N ARG A 832 1.85 -10.48 22.76
CA ARG A 832 1.73 -9.15 23.37
C ARG A 832 3.10 -8.66 23.82
N LEU A 833 3.66 -7.75 23.03
CA LEU A 833 4.96 -7.15 23.30
C LEU A 833 4.80 -5.90 24.18
N ASN A 834 5.61 -5.81 25.22
CA ASN A 834 5.80 -4.60 26.03
C ASN A 834 7.26 -4.49 26.47
N GLU A 835 7.63 -3.41 27.16
CA GLU A 835 8.98 -3.18 27.68
C GLU A 835 9.47 -4.26 28.64
N LYS A 836 8.55 -4.97 29.30
CA LYS A 836 8.89 -6.07 30.22
C LYS A 836 9.44 -7.32 29.51
N SER A 837 9.23 -7.39 28.18
CA SER A 837 9.85 -8.46 27.37
C SER A 837 11.36 -8.24 27.24
N ASP A 838 11.82 -6.99 27.04
CA ASP A 838 13.27 -6.68 27.07
C ASP A 838 13.88 -6.88 28.46
N VAL A 839 13.12 -6.62 29.53
CA VAL A 839 13.55 -6.88 30.91
C VAL A 839 13.83 -8.35 31.10
N TYR A 840 12.99 -9.27 30.57
CA TYR A 840 13.23 -10.69 30.61
C TYR A 840 14.53 -11.06 29.89
N SER A 841 14.69 -10.60 28.66
CA SER A 841 15.88 -10.84 27.84
C SER A 841 17.15 -10.31 28.49
N PHE A 842 17.08 -9.11 29.12
CA PHE A 842 18.16 -8.56 29.91
C PHE A 842 18.49 -9.43 31.13
N GLY A 843 17.49 -9.99 31.82
CA GLY A 843 17.68 -10.96 32.90
C GLY A 843 18.51 -12.14 32.47
N ILE A 844 18.30 -12.69 31.25
CA ILE A 844 19.11 -13.78 30.69
C ILE A 844 20.57 -13.32 30.47
N VAL A 845 20.77 -12.10 29.90
CA VAL A 845 22.13 -11.54 29.73
C VAL A 845 22.83 -11.38 31.06
N LEU A 846 22.12 -10.97 32.13
CA LEU A 846 22.70 -10.87 33.47
C LEU A 846 23.11 -12.24 34.02
N LEU A 847 22.34 -13.31 33.76
CA LEU A 847 22.74 -14.69 34.07
C LEU A 847 24.01 -15.10 33.30
N GLU A 848 24.16 -14.77 32.03
CA GLU A 848 25.38 -15.03 31.26
C GLU A 848 26.60 -14.30 31.87
N LEU A 849 26.45 -13.04 32.28
CA LEU A 849 27.51 -12.26 32.94
C LEU A 849 27.94 -12.88 34.29
N LEU A 850 27.00 -13.44 35.03
CA LEU A 850 27.27 -14.04 36.36
C LEU A 850 27.89 -15.44 36.28
N THR A 851 27.49 -16.24 35.27
CA THR A 851 27.85 -17.66 35.17
C THR A 851 28.92 -17.93 34.11
N GLY A 852 29.12 -17.03 33.13
CA GLY A 852 29.95 -17.31 31.97
C GLY A 852 29.38 -18.41 31.05
N MET A 853 28.13 -18.89 31.30
CA MET A 853 27.46 -19.92 30.50
C MET A 853 26.63 -19.28 29.41
N LYS A 854 26.42 -20.01 28.30
CA LYS A 854 25.53 -19.55 27.18
C LYS A 854 24.06 -19.64 27.58
N ALA A 855 23.24 -18.75 27.08
CA ALA A 855 21.77 -18.73 27.26
C ALA A 855 21.12 -20.09 26.86
N VAL A 856 21.58 -20.70 25.78
CA VAL A 856 21.22 -22.06 25.33
C VAL A 856 22.49 -22.76 24.87
N ASP A 857 22.71 -23.99 25.35
CA ASP A 857 23.70 -24.91 24.85
C ASP A 857 23.00 -26.22 24.48
N ASN A 858 23.63 -27.10 23.67
CA ASN A 858 23.05 -28.22 22.91
C ASN A 858 21.85 -28.94 23.55
N ASP A 859 21.82 -29.10 24.90
CA ASP A 859 20.78 -29.80 25.65
C ASP A 859 20.29 -29.04 26.90
N SER A 860 20.74 -27.79 27.15
CA SER A 860 20.42 -27.08 28.38
C SER A 860 20.05 -25.61 28.15
N ASN A 861 19.03 -25.14 28.88
CA ASN A 861 18.61 -23.74 28.93
C ASN A 861 19.11 -23.13 30.25
N LEU A 862 19.91 -22.05 30.17
CA LEU A 862 20.53 -21.39 31.31
C LEU A 862 19.50 -20.96 32.36
N HIS A 863 18.39 -20.37 31.93
CA HIS A 863 17.34 -19.94 32.86
C HIS A 863 16.75 -21.13 33.65
N GLN A 864 16.47 -22.27 33.00
CA GLN A 864 15.93 -23.45 33.65
C GLN A 864 16.97 -24.06 34.65
N LEU A 865 18.22 -24.07 34.23
CA LEU A 865 19.32 -24.55 35.12
C LEU A 865 19.43 -23.69 36.38
N ILE A 866 19.43 -22.36 36.25
CA ILE A 866 19.56 -21.44 37.37
C ILE A 866 18.30 -21.45 38.25
N MET A 867 17.10 -21.59 37.66
CA MET A 867 15.86 -21.79 38.44
C MET A 867 15.91 -23.06 39.29
N SER A 868 16.32 -24.21 38.74
CA SER A 868 16.48 -25.46 39.48
C SER A 868 17.48 -25.30 40.62
N ARG A 869 18.65 -24.65 40.38
CA ARG A 869 19.63 -24.38 41.42
C ARG A 869 19.15 -23.37 42.48
N ALA A 870 18.26 -22.45 42.08
CA ALA A 870 17.65 -21.52 43.04
C ALA A 870 16.68 -22.26 43.98
N ASP A 871 15.91 -23.21 43.46
CA ASP A 871 15.00 -24.06 44.25
C ASP A 871 15.78 -24.94 45.22
N ASP A 872 16.97 -25.43 44.79
CA ASP A 872 17.88 -26.25 45.63
C ASP A 872 18.79 -25.40 46.55
N ASN A 873 18.71 -24.07 46.51
CA ASN A 873 19.58 -23.11 47.23
C ASN A 873 21.08 -23.23 46.87
N THR A 874 21.40 -23.70 45.66
CA THR A 874 22.78 -23.95 45.18
C THR A 874 23.21 -22.99 44.05
N VAL A 875 22.49 -21.86 43.83
CA VAL A 875 22.76 -20.89 42.77
C VAL A 875 24.21 -20.41 42.77
N MET A 876 24.82 -20.25 43.95
CA MET A 876 26.19 -19.75 44.06
C MET A 876 27.25 -20.71 43.50
N GLU A 877 26.92 -21.98 43.26
CA GLU A 877 27.80 -22.95 42.59
C GLU A 877 27.90 -22.73 41.09
N ALA A 878 26.98 -21.94 40.53
CA ALA A 878 26.96 -21.58 39.09
C ALA A 878 27.81 -20.34 38.78
N VAL A 879 28.40 -19.66 39.76
CA VAL A 879 29.21 -18.46 39.58
C VAL A 879 30.44 -18.74 38.75
N ASP A 880 30.70 -17.88 37.75
CA ASP A 880 31.92 -17.94 36.94
C ASP A 880 33.18 -17.82 37.85
N SER A 881 34.19 -18.61 37.54
CA SER A 881 35.46 -18.65 38.31
C SER A 881 36.15 -17.28 38.36
N GLU A 882 36.12 -16.47 37.29
CA GLU A 882 36.72 -15.14 37.29
C GLU A 882 35.93 -14.17 38.18
N VAL A 883 34.59 -14.29 38.24
CA VAL A 883 33.74 -13.50 39.15
C VAL A 883 34.04 -13.88 40.59
N SER A 884 34.12 -15.19 40.90
CA SER A 884 34.39 -15.66 42.27
C SER A 884 35.78 -15.27 42.77
N VAL A 885 36.78 -15.14 41.89
CA VAL A 885 38.16 -14.73 42.27
C VAL A 885 38.26 -13.21 42.40
N THR A 886 37.53 -12.44 41.59
CA THR A 886 37.69 -10.99 41.53
C THR A 886 36.70 -10.22 42.42
N CYS A 887 35.59 -10.81 42.83
CA CYS A 887 34.63 -10.22 43.73
C CYS A 887 35.00 -10.44 45.19
N THR A 888 35.16 -9.34 45.95
CA THR A 888 35.53 -9.40 47.39
C THR A 888 34.33 -9.68 48.30
N ASP A 889 33.11 -9.40 47.87
CA ASP A 889 31.86 -9.62 48.60
C ASP A 889 30.86 -10.47 47.78
N MET A 890 30.82 -11.75 48.01
CA MET A 890 29.91 -12.67 47.34
C MET A 890 28.44 -12.42 47.64
N GLY A 891 28.14 -11.56 48.66
CA GLY A 891 26.78 -11.08 48.89
C GLY A 891 26.26 -10.18 47.78
N LEU A 892 27.15 -9.42 47.10
CA LEU A 892 26.80 -8.60 45.93
C LEU A 892 26.44 -9.46 44.73
N VAL A 893 27.20 -10.55 44.49
CA VAL A 893 26.93 -11.51 43.43
C VAL A 893 25.55 -12.20 43.66
N ARG A 894 25.27 -12.59 44.93
CA ARG A 894 23.97 -13.16 45.32
C ARG A 894 22.82 -12.18 44.98
N LYS A 895 22.97 -10.90 45.32
CA LYS A 895 21.96 -9.85 44.97
C LYS A 895 21.79 -9.69 43.47
N ALA A 896 22.87 -9.79 42.69
CA ALA A 896 22.79 -9.74 41.22
C ALA A 896 22.02 -10.96 40.64
N PHE A 897 22.23 -12.19 41.18
CA PHE A 897 21.40 -13.33 40.81
C PHE A 897 19.92 -13.14 41.16
N GLN A 898 19.62 -12.62 42.34
CA GLN A 898 18.24 -12.31 42.74
C GLN A 898 17.60 -11.33 41.79
N LEU A 899 18.33 -10.27 41.36
CA LEU A 899 17.86 -9.33 40.37
C LEU A 899 17.59 -10.01 39.02
N ALA A 900 18.49 -10.87 38.55
CA ALA A 900 18.30 -11.60 37.28
C ALA A 900 17.06 -12.50 37.35
N LEU A 901 16.81 -13.19 38.45
CA LEU A 901 15.63 -14.03 38.68
C LEU A 901 14.34 -13.19 38.76
N LEU A 902 14.40 -11.95 39.29
CA LEU A 902 13.27 -11.02 39.25
C LEU A 902 12.97 -10.56 37.84
N CYS A 903 13.99 -10.26 37.05
CA CYS A 903 13.81 -9.87 35.65
C CYS A 903 13.18 -10.99 34.80
N THR A 904 13.46 -12.26 35.13
CA THR A 904 12.98 -13.44 34.40
C THR A 904 11.71 -14.06 34.99
N LYS A 905 10.97 -13.35 35.85
CA LYS A 905 9.66 -13.80 36.36
C LYS A 905 8.70 -14.12 35.22
N ARG A 906 7.84 -15.15 35.42
CA ARG A 906 6.88 -15.62 34.39
C ARG A 906 5.92 -14.53 33.96
N HIS A 907 5.33 -13.80 34.92
CA HIS A 907 4.37 -12.73 34.60
C HIS A 907 5.07 -11.37 34.42
N PRO A 908 4.86 -10.67 33.32
CA PRO A 908 5.52 -9.38 33.03
C PRO A 908 5.31 -8.32 34.12
N ILE A 909 4.15 -8.32 34.78
CA ILE A 909 3.82 -7.36 35.84
C ILE A 909 4.70 -7.49 37.07
N ASP A 910 5.23 -8.69 37.32
CA ASP A 910 6.09 -8.99 38.48
C ASP A 910 7.56 -8.65 38.22
N ARG A 911 7.94 -8.28 37.01
CA ARG A 911 9.29 -7.86 36.62
C ARG A 911 9.52 -6.38 36.94
N PRO A 912 10.70 -5.99 37.40
CA PRO A 912 11.04 -4.58 37.61
C PRO A 912 11.02 -3.78 36.28
N THR A 913 11.05 -2.48 36.37
CA THR A 913 11.34 -1.57 35.24
C THR A 913 12.86 -1.50 34.99
N MET A 914 13.31 -1.12 33.80
CA MET A 914 14.75 -0.98 33.55
C MET A 914 15.38 0.17 34.36
N HIS A 915 14.64 1.18 34.77
CA HIS A 915 15.12 2.18 35.74
C HIS A 915 15.42 1.58 37.11
N GLU A 916 14.55 0.71 37.61
CA GLU A 916 14.76 0.01 38.88
C GLU A 916 15.96 -0.95 38.78
N VAL A 917 16.06 -1.69 37.66
CA VAL A 917 17.19 -2.59 37.39
C VAL A 917 18.51 -1.83 37.40
N ALA A 918 18.59 -0.71 36.64
CA ALA A 918 19.80 0.13 36.56
C ALA A 918 20.19 0.68 37.95
N ARG A 919 19.21 1.12 38.77
CA ARG A 919 19.43 1.64 40.12
C ARG A 919 20.00 0.56 41.05
N VAL A 920 19.45 -0.66 41.01
CA VAL A 920 19.96 -1.78 41.83
C VAL A 920 21.37 -2.14 41.39
N LEU A 921 21.65 -2.26 40.09
CA LEU A 921 23.02 -2.56 39.62
C LEU A 921 24.04 -1.49 40.03
N LEU A 922 23.67 -0.21 39.97
CA LEU A 922 24.49 0.90 40.43
C LEU A 922 24.79 0.80 41.94
N SER A 923 23.85 0.35 42.75
CA SER A 923 24.08 0.16 44.20
C SER A 923 25.04 -1.00 44.54
N LEU A 924 25.26 -1.90 43.55
CA LEU A 924 26.23 -2.98 43.68
C LEU A 924 27.68 -2.57 43.31
N MET A 925 27.84 -1.39 42.65
CA MET A 925 29.16 -0.86 42.28
C MET A 925 29.95 -0.43 43.51
N PRO A 926 31.27 -0.71 43.59
CA PRO A 926 32.11 -0.21 44.66
C PRO A 926 32.12 1.33 44.65
N ALA A 927 32.04 1.93 45.85
CA ALA A 927 32.10 3.40 45.96
C ALA A 927 33.44 3.91 45.39
N PRO A 928 33.48 4.97 44.58
CA PRO A 928 34.72 5.50 44.04
C PRO A 928 35.67 5.86 45.21
N ALA A 929 36.88 5.28 45.21
CA ALA A 929 37.89 5.54 46.24
C ALA A 929 38.17 7.06 46.30
N ALA A 930 37.97 7.66 47.47
CA ALA A 930 38.18 9.10 47.69
C ALA A 930 39.61 9.46 47.26
N ALA A 931 39.74 10.21 46.19
CA ALA A 931 41.03 10.73 45.71
C ALA A 931 41.66 11.65 46.75
N LYS A 932 42.87 11.26 47.21
CA LYS A 932 43.69 12.17 48.05
C LYS A 932 44.00 13.44 47.27
N PRO A 933 43.95 14.62 47.92
CA PRO A 933 44.19 15.88 47.22
C PRO A 933 45.67 16.03 46.87
N TYR A 934 46.04 15.91 45.60
CA TYR A 934 47.31 16.34 45.06
C TYR A 934 47.19 17.76 44.57
N SER A 935 47.89 18.70 45.24
CA SER A 935 48.11 20.06 44.76
C SER A 935 49.08 20.04 43.58
N TYR A 936 48.69 20.48 42.43
CA TYR A 936 49.59 21.08 41.45
C TYR A 936 48.86 22.15 40.57
N ALA A 937 49.65 23.16 40.23
CA ALA A 937 49.27 24.43 39.69
C ALA A 937 48.70 24.35 38.28
N ALA A 938 47.90 25.39 37.97
CA ALA A 938 47.25 25.63 36.70
C ALA A 938 48.24 25.72 35.54
N THR A 939 47.92 25.08 34.42
CA THR A 939 47.96 25.67 33.05
C THR A 939 47.19 24.81 32.08
N ASP A 940 46.39 25.47 31.28
CA ASP A 940 45.81 25.17 30.02
C ASP A 940 44.53 24.29 29.90
N ALA A 941 43.56 24.98 29.34
CA ALA A 941 42.22 24.57 29.05
C ALA A 941 42.14 23.60 27.86
N SER A 942 41.70 22.39 28.12
CA SER A 942 40.97 21.60 27.12
C SER A 942 39.91 20.74 27.83
N LYS A 943 38.70 20.82 27.32
CA LYS A 943 37.45 20.34 27.88
C LYS A 943 37.52 18.88 28.41
N LYS A 944 37.64 18.73 29.72
CA LYS A 944 37.23 17.52 30.42
C LYS A 944 35.80 17.70 30.87
N VAL A 945 34.90 16.83 30.35
CA VAL A 945 33.53 16.73 30.86
C VAL A 945 33.59 16.13 32.26
N ASP A 946 33.15 16.94 33.24
CA ASP A 946 33.20 16.60 34.66
C ASP A 946 32.07 15.65 35.04
N TYR A 947 32.39 14.38 35.21
CA TYR A 947 31.49 13.28 35.60
C TYR A 947 30.85 13.48 37.00
N THR A 948 31.42 14.33 37.83
CA THR A 948 30.94 14.58 39.22
C THR A 948 29.64 15.40 39.25
N ARG A 949 29.34 16.17 38.22
CA ARG A 949 28.09 16.96 38.16
C ARG A 949 26.84 16.13 37.93
N TYR A 950 26.94 14.96 37.26
CA TYR A 950 25.81 14.07 37.04
C TYR A 950 25.51 13.14 38.24
N LEU A 951 26.50 12.84 39.05
CA LEU A 951 26.32 12.13 40.31
C LEU A 951 25.74 13.03 41.42
N ALA A 952 26.04 14.32 41.40
CA ALA A 952 25.49 15.31 42.36
C ALA A 952 24.03 15.70 42.07
N ALA A 953 23.58 15.61 40.79
CA ALA A 953 22.19 15.85 40.44
C ALA A 953 21.23 14.72 40.88
N ALA A 954 21.78 13.52 41.21
CA ALA A 954 21.02 12.39 41.74
C ALA A 954 20.92 12.35 43.28
N THR A 955 21.53 13.34 43.97
CA THR A 955 21.64 13.33 45.45
C THR A 955 21.24 14.63 46.12
N THR A 956 20.64 15.64 45.46
CA THR A 956 20.04 16.79 46.14
C THR A 956 18.54 16.56 46.36
N PRO A 957 18.06 16.46 47.60
CA PRO A 957 16.62 16.52 47.84
C PRO A 957 16.14 17.94 47.61
N ASP A 958 15.20 18.12 46.73
CA ASP A 958 14.41 19.37 46.67
C ASP A 958 13.41 19.29 47.84
N ASP A 959 13.66 20.08 48.88
CA ASP A 959 12.78 20.29 50.03
C ASP A 959 11.53 21.10 49.60
N THR A 960 10.52 20.41 49.05
CA THR A 960 9.13 20.87 49.16
C THR A 960 8.19 19.66 49.17
N ALA A 961 7.74 19.40 50.42
CA ALA A 961 6.47 18.77 50.81
C ALA A 961 5.85 17.67 49.95
N GLY A 962 5.80 16.48 50.48
CA GLY A 962 4.79 15.49 50.18
C GLY A 962 5.32 14.07 50.10
N ASP A 963 5.24 13.34 51.24
CA ASP A 963 5.22 11.90 51.41
C ASP A 963 5.57 11.06 50.17
N ASN A 964 6.83 10.62 50.05
CA ASN A 964 7.23 9.52 49.20
C ASN A 964 8.43 8.74 49.75
N SER A 965 8.54 8.58 51.08
CA SER A 965 9.51 7.68 51.71
C SER A 965 9.09 6.19 51.67
N SER A 966 7.91 5.89 51.05
CA SER A 966 7.38 4.51 51.07
C SER A 966 7.75 3.61 49.86
N SER A 967 8.32 4.18 48.76
CA SER A 967 8.58 3.37 47.56
C SER A 967 9.87 2.52 47.67
N ASP A 968 10.91 3.03 48.25
CA ASP A 968 12.19 2.31 48.37
C ASP A 968 12.13 1.23 49.48
N GLU A 969 11.46 1.51 50.63
CA GLU A 969 11.23 0.50 51.65
C GLU A 969 10.23 -0.58 51.19
N GLN A 970 9.20 -0.25 50.46
CA GLN A 970 8.31 -1.26 49.85
C GLN A 970 9.02 -2.10 48.79
N TRP A 971 9.97 -1.55 48.07
CA TRP A 971 10.76 -2.29 47.07
C TRP A 971 11.73 -3.28 47.77
N PHE A 972 12.40 -2.86 48.81
CA PHE A 972 13.24 -3.74 49.65
C PHE A 972 12.41 -4.78 50.41
N VAL A 973 11.18 -4.48 50.83
CA VAL A 973 10.24 -5.44 51.45
C VAL A 973 9.78 -6.48 50.42
N ARG A 974 9.44 -6.08 49.17
CA ARG A 974 9.18 -7.01 48.05
C ARG A 974 10.42 -7.88 47.73
N PHE A 975 11.58 -7.32 47.80
CA PHE A 975 12.84 -8.05 47.63
C PHE A 975 13.06 -9.10 48.77
N GLY A 976 12.64 -8.80 49.97
CA GLY A 976 12.64 -9.69 51.12
C GLY A 976 11.59 -10.82 51.04
N GLU A 977 10.39 -10.53 50.56
CA GLU A 977 9.28 -11.49 50.37
C GLU A 977 9.56 -12.53 49.29
N VAL A 978 10.30 -12.18 48.25
CA VAL A 978 10.74 -13.14 47.21
C VAL A 978 11.71 -14.16 47.75
N ILE A 979 12.56 -13.76 48.72
CA ILE A 979 13.48 -14.68 49.40
C ILE A 979 12.72 -15.62 50.33
N SER A 980 11.68 -15.15 51.04
CA SER A 980 10.92 -15.97 52.01
C SER A 980 9.95 -16.95 51.35
N LYS A 981 9.50 -16.72 50.10
CA LYS A 981 8.59 -17.63 49.35
C LYS A 981 9.32 -18.75 48.62
N HIS A 982 10.65 -18.69 48.48
CA HIS A 982 11.47 -19.73 47.86
C HIS A 982 12.30 -20.48 48.90
N THR A 983 12.06 -20.25 50.20
CA THR A 983 12.67 -21.00 51.32
C THR A 983 11.63 -21.82 52.13
N MET A 984 10.44 -22.08 51.51
CA MET A 984 9.48 -23.08 51.99
C MET A 984 9.20 -24.11 50.93
#